data_c4f1e116bd6eefe4e9e1d9bc94350b5d
#
_entry.id   c4f1e116bd6eefe4e9e1d9bc94350b5d
#
_cell.length_a   1.000
_cell.length_b   1.000
_cell.length_c   1.000
_cell.angle_alpha   90.00
_cell.angle_beta   90.00
_cell.angle_gamma   90.00
#
_symmetry.space_group_name_H-M   'P 1'
#
loop_
_entity.id
_entity.type
_entity.pdbx_description
1 polymer ?
#
loop_
_entity_poly.entity_id
_entity_poly.type
_entity_poly.pdbx_seq_one_letter_code
_entity_poly.pdbx_strand_id
1 'polypeptide(L)'
;MHAAKEHRCGCALALRDCADEYGLNLCHLSITFWILHFCLEEDVTRSGQCFMVLVVGCGNSELSEQLYDVGYHQLTNIDISETVVSHMNQRNAERRPDLTFQQVDATQTGFESGSFQAALDKGTLDAMASEEDGALAGRMLAEVVRVLSVGGRYVCVTLAQEHVIKLAVEHFAQGWAVRIHCLCGQQNEVSDTSFALPVFVLVCTKFRQAPPFAVLELCQGEDGAPVRLASVPELLSAVKERQAYNLMLHKLRGGTDANSTQSLTLCHAATGKPRYTLTVQDSLPSAKLPRSNHFAIFIVPQGRESDWLYGSAEGRTQLASSAKFRRLVIVAMHRDQEYEDMQAVQSELSPMVMELAPPGMPANQQVPFLSVGGDLGWREVVGRGLSALTGEYSVEDVRGEDGHLYRRLIFMNNSQLVQSESRLQSKATASSTHKKKNKRKAKASVSEAPALMEAKDRSVDRGFLCCTHHEVMVAGFAMLGTDAINNKDQPVSVLLVGLGGGGLPQFLHDFVRCARVEVVELDPAVLEVAQTWFGFQNDERLKVILGDGLEHIRTLESQGGHSFDVIMFDVDSKDTTLGMSCPPPAFVETSLLKNVYSLLTPRGLFMLNLVCRDSALRKSVLERVQAVFPRVFSRGIEGEVNEVLLCCKSPGEEHKPHSVPQTLLQTAKDLQKTLRANTQTAPCVPQIDITAMLNDLKVV
;
A
#
# COMPACT_ATOMS: atom_id res chain seq x y z
N MET A 1 -27.21 -19.41 34.42
CA MET A 1 -26.34 -18.37 33.87
C MET A 1 -25.82 -17.34 34.90
N HIS A 2 -26.57 -16.95 35.98
CA HIS A 2 -26.04 -16.05 37.00
C HIS A 2 -25.02 -16.71 37.95
N ALA A 3 -25.22 -17.94 38.38
CA ALA A 3 -24.31 -18.69 39.26
C ALA A 3 -22.94 -19.01 38.62
N ALA A 4 -22.87 -19.13 37.30
CA ALA A 4 -21.62 -19.36 36.57
C ALA A 4 -20.75 -18.06 36.44
N LYS A 5 -21.35 -16.87 36.56
CA LYS A 5 -20.64 -15.58 36.56
C LYS A 5 -19.98 -15.27 37.93
N GLU A 6 -20.61 -15.67 39.01
CA GLU A 6 -20.06 -15.45 40.36
C GLU A 6 -18.88 -16.40 40.70
N HIS A 7 -18.89 -17.64 40.20
CA HIS A 7 -17.75 -18.54 40.28
C HIS A 7 -16.54 -18.09 39.45
N ARG A 8 -16.78 -17.50 38.26
CA ARG A 8 -15.70 -16.92 37.41
C ARG A 8 -14.94 -15.78 38.11
N CYS A 9 -15.64 -14.97 38.89
CA CYS A 9 -15.02 -13.85 39.62
C CYS A 9 -14.18 -14.33 40.83
N GLY A 10 -14.54 -15.46 41.45
CA GLY A 10 -13.88 -15.99 42.64
C GLY A 10 -12.50 -16.62 42.36
N CYS A 11 -12.36 -17.38 41.26
CA CYS A 11 -11.08 -17.99 40.89
C CYS A 11 -10.08 -16.98 40.35
N ALA A 12 -10.52 -15.97 39.59
CA ALA A 12 -9.67 -14.89 39.10
C ALA A 12 -9.11 -14.01 40.24
N LEU A 13 -9.90 -13.80 41.31
CA LEU A 13 -9.48 -13.11 42.52
C LEU A 13 -8.48 -13.96 43.35
N ALA A 14 -8.75 -15.24 43.50
CA ALA A 14 -7.86 -16.14 44.27
C ALA A 14 -6.48 -16.31 43.61
N LEU A 15 -6.40 -16.31 42.29
CA LEU A 15 -5.13 -16.36 41.56
C LEU A 15 -4.38 -15.02 41.57
N ARG A 16 -5.07 -13.87 41.60
CA ARG A 16 -4.45 -12.56 41.83
C ARG A 16 -3.88 -12.45 43.24
N ASP A 17 -4.62 -12.90 44.21
CA ASP A 17 -4.17 -12.89 45.62
C ASP A 17 -2.95 -13.80 45.81
N CYS A 18 -2.90 -14.98 45.16
CA CYS A 18 -1.71 -15.83 45.12
C CYS A 18 -0.52 -15.20 44.41
N ALA A 19 -0.74 -14.44 43.32
CA ALA A 19 0.33 -13.78 42.57
C ALA A 19 1.01 -12.68 43.37
N ASP A 20 0.23 -11.90 44.12
CA ASP A 20 0.73 -10.84 44.98
C ASP A 20 1.46 -11.41 46.24
N GLU A 21 1.04 -12.57 46.71
CA GLU A 21 1.64 -13.24 47.86
C GLU A 21 3.00 -13.90 47.56
N TYR A 22 3.22 -14.35 46.30
CA TYR A 22 4.41 -15.10 45.91
C TYR A 22 5.36 -14.37 44.97
N GLY A 23 5.12 -13.09 44.61
CA GLY A 23 6.02 -12.28 43.82
C GLY A 23 6.27 -12.81 42.39
N LEU A 24 5.28 -13.48 41.79
CA LEU A 24 5.39 -14.16 40.48
C LEU A 24 5.29 -13.20 39.31
N ASN A 25 6.12 -13.43 38.30
CA ASN A 25 6.24 -12.58 37.10
C ASN A 25 4.96 -12.65 36.24
N LEU A 26 4.18 -11.58 36.16
CA LEU A 26 2.84 -11.47 35.58
C LEU A 26 2.71 -12.04 34.14
N CYS A 27 3.78 -12.02 33.32
CA CYS A 27 3.74 -12.59 31.96
C CYS A 27 3.63 -14.12 31.91
N HIS A 28 4.23 -14.84 32.87
CA HIS A 28 4.13 -16.30 32.95
C HIS A 28 2.80 -16.75 33.52
N LEU A 29 2.27 -16.01 34.49
CA LEU A 29 0.95 -16.24 35.07
C LEU A 29 -0.20 -16.12 34.05
N SER A 30 -0.10 -15.19 33.12
CA SER A 30 -1.17 -15.00 32.14
C SER A 30 -1.33 -16.20 31.18
N ILE A 31 -0.23 -16.83 30.76
CA ILE A 31 -0.27 -18.03 29.87
C ILE A 31 -0.81 -19.24 30.64
N THR A 32 -0.35 -19.47 31.87
CA THR A 32 -0.85 -20.58 32.71
C THR A 32 -2.31 -20.40 33.06
N PHE A 33 -2.73 -19.19 33.45
CA PHE A 33 -4.11 -18.83 33.68
C PHE A 33 -5.00 -19.09 32.45
N TRP A 34 -4.51 -18.72 31.25
CA TRP A 34 -5.21 -18.95 29.99
C TRP A 34 -5.40 -20.43 29.67
N ILE A 35 -4.32 -21.22 29.84
CA ILE A 35 -4.38 -22.68 29.66
C ILE A 35 -5.39 -23.29 30.63
N LEU A 36 -5.40 -22.87 31.87
CA LEU A 36 -6.33 -23.33 32.90
C LEU A 36 -7.78 -22.96 32.55
N HIS A 37 -8.02 -21.67 32.32
CA HIS A 37 -9.36 -21.14 32.19
C HIS A 37 -10.08 -21.62 30.92
N PHE A 38 -9.40 -21.63 29.77
CA PHE A 38 -10.04 -21.95 28.48
C PHE A 38 -9.84 -23.39 28.02
N CYS A 39 -8.87 -24.12 28.54
CA CYS A 39 -8.54 -25.44 28.04
C CYS A 39 -8.85 -26.58 29.01
N LEU A 40 -8.89 -26.33 30.31
CA LEU A 40 -9.01 -27.39 31.32
C LEU A 40 -10.25 -27.27 32.23
N GLU A 41 -10.77 -26.07 32.49
CA GLU A 41 -11.87 -25.88 33.47
C GLU A 41 -13.21 -26.56 33.11
N GLU A 42 -13.57 -26.69 31.84
CA GLU A 42 -14.86 -27.31 31.45
C GLU A 42 -14.89 -28.82 31.69
N ASP A 43 -13.74 -29.51 31.76
CA ASP A 43 -13.67 -30.95 31.84
C ASP A 43 -13.47 -31.49 33.27
N VAL A 44 -12.84 -30.72 34.16
CA VAL A 44 -12.63 -31.10 35.59
C VAL A 44 -13.97 -31.14 36.34
N THR A 45 -14.91 -30.28 36.01
CA THR A 45 -16.22 -30.22 36.68
C THR A 45 -17.20 -31.29 36.24
N ARG A 46 -16.94 -31.99 35.12
CA ARG A 46 -17.89 -32.92 34.50
C ARG A 46 -17.68 -34.40 34.83
N SER A 47 -16.45 -34.86 35.21
CA SER A 47 -16.21 -36.31 35.10
C SER A 47 -15.93 -37.04 36.43
N GLY A 48 -15.56 -36.38 37.52
CA GLY A 48 -15.14 -37.11 38.74
C GLY A 48 -13.99 -38.12 38.48
N GLN A 49 -13.44 -38.19 37.25
CA GLN A 49 -12.34 -39.06 36.84
C GLN A 49 -11.00 -38.29 36.94
N CYS A 50 -9.95 -39.06 37.16
CA CYS A 50 -8.57 -38.55 37.19
C CYS A 50 -8.19 -37.94 35.84
N PHE A 51 -7.95 -36.62 35.78
CA PHE A 51 -7.63 -35.90 34.55
C PHE A 51 -6.12 -35.97 34.29
N MET A 52 -5.70 -36.80 33.34
CA MET A 52 -4.29 -37.04 33.02
C MET A 52 -3.77 -36.02 31.98
N VAL A 53 -2.71 -35.31 32.31
CA VAL A 53 -2.07 -34.31 31.44
C VAL A 53 -0.67 -34.73 31.08
N LEU A 54 -0.36 -34.75 29.80
CA LEU A 54 1.00 -34.93 29.26
C LEU A 54 1.63 -33.54 28.98
N VAL A 55 2.80 -33.25 29.53
CA VAL A 55 3.58 -32.06 29.20
C VAL A 55 4.73 -32.47 28.30
N VAL A 56 4.68 -32.06 27.03
CA VAL A 56 5.62 -32.45 25.97
C VAL A 56 6.78 -31.48 25.90
N GLY A 57 8.01 -31.97 26.05
CA GLY A 57 9.21 -31.12 26.06
C GLY A 57 9.17 -30.09 27.16
N CYS A 58 9.07 -30.54 28.41
CA CYS A 58 8.82 -29.67 29.57
C CYS A 58 9.95 -28.65 29.79
N GLY A 59 11.15 -28.92 29.34
CA GLY A 59 12.30 -28.05 29.56
C GLY A 59 12.49 -27.68 31.02
N ASN A 60 13.01 -26.52 31.30
CA ASN A 60 13.11 -25.91 32.64
C ASN A 60 11.93 -24.94 32.94
N SER A 61 10.81 -25.09 32.23
CA SER A 61 9.62 -24.24 32.37
C SER A 61 8.93 -24.46 33.73
N GLU A 62 8.43 -23.39 34.33
CA GLU A 62 7.64 -23.41 35.57
C GLU A 62 6.18 -23.85 35.34
N LEU A 63 5.77 -24.11 34.09
CA LEU A 63 4.39 -24.43 33.75
C LEU A 63 3.85 -25.60 34.55
N SER A 64 4.61 -26.71 34.66
CA SER A 64 4.18 -27.91 35.40
C SER A 64 4.07 -27.66 36.86
N GLU A 65 4.96 -26.84 37.44
CA GLU A 65 4.94 -26.46 38.87
C GLU A 65 3.71 -25.60 39.18
N GLN A 66 3.40 -24.63 38.33
CA GLN A 66 2.21 -23.78 38.44
C GLN A 66 0.91 -24.58 38.30
N LEU A 67 0.86 -25.52 37.37
CA LEU A 67 -0.28 -26.43 37.24
C LEU A 67 -0.46 -27.31 38.46
N TYR A 68 0.62 -27.84 39.01
CA TYR A 68 0.60 -28.64 40.22
C TYR A 68 0.08 -27.81 41.45
N ASP A 69 0.56 -26.59 41.61
CA ASP A 69 0.20 -25.69 42.71
C ASP A 69 -1.28 -25.25 42.67
N VAL A 70 -1.91 -25.22 41.51
CA VAL A 70 -3.34 -24.94 41.36
C VAL A 70 -4.23 -26.21 41.36
N GLY A 71 -3.64 -27.39 41.64
CA GLY A 71 -4.38 -28.62 41.91
C GLY A 71 -4.39 -29.70 40.80
N TYR A 72 -3.63 -29.54 39.73
CA TYR A 72 -3.46 -30.57 38.71
C TYR A 72 -2.30 -31.49 39.09
N HIS A 73 -2.59 -32.59 39.79
CA HIS A 73 -1.55 -33.48 40.30
C HIS A 73 -1.20 -34.64 39.38
N GLN A 74 -2.03 -34.94 38.38
CA GLN A 74 -1.79 -36.03 37.43
C GLN A 74 -1.05 -35.51 36.17
N LEU A 75 0.18 -35.06 36.37
CA LEU A 75 1.06 -34.53 35.34
C LEU A 75 2.14 -35.54 34.99
N THR A 76 2.23 -35.87 33.71
CA THR A 76 3.35 -36.64 33.14
C THR A 76 4.23 -35.68 32.33
N ASN A 77 5.40 -35.34 32.85
CA ASN A 77 6.31 -34.38 32.21
C ASN A 77 7.41 -35.16 31.47
N ILE A 78 7.58 -34.91 30.18
CA ILE A 78 8.60 -35.57 29.38
C ILE A 78 9.54 -34.56 28.69
N ASP A 79 10.81 -34.94 28.64
CA ASP A 79 11.86 -34.25 27.90
C ASP A 79 12.88 -35.25 27.36
N ILE A 80 13.50 -34.95 26.23
CA ILE A 80 14.57 -35.82 25.67
C ILE A 80 15.89 -35.66 26.42
N SER A 81 16.08 -34.51 27.10
CA SER A 81 17.33 -34.17 27.81
C SER A 81 17.36 -34.74 29.21
N GLU A 82 18.28 -35.69 29.45
CA GLU A 82 18.55 -36.24 30.77
C GLU A 82 18.93 -35.16 31.78
N THR A 83 19.70 -34.14 31.37
CA THR A 83 20.12 -33.04 32.21
C THR A 83 18.93 -32.22 32.71
N VAL A 84 17.98 -31.93 31.81
CA VAL A 84 16.75 -31.20 32.15
C VAL A 84 15.91 -32.00 33.15
N VAL A 85 15.67 -33.26 32.83
CA VAL A 85 14.89 -34.20 33.71
C VAL A 85 15.49 -34.29 35.10
N SER A 86 16.80 -34.51 35.20
CA SER A 86 17.51 -34.60 36.49
C SER A 86 17.40 -33.29 37.30
N HIS A 87 17.60 -32.15 36.62
CA HIS A 87 17.49 -30.83 37.26
C HIS A 87 16.07 -30.54 37.75
N MET A 88 15.05 -30.84 36.96
CA MET A 88 13.64 -30.57 37.31
C MET A 88 13.17 -31.50 38.44
N ASN A 89 13.56 -32.77 38.44
CA ASN A 89 13.29 -33.69 39.57
C ASN A 89 13.94 -33.19 40.86
N GLN A 90 15.23 -32.78 40.81
CA GLN A 90 15.91 -32.23 41.97
C GLN A 90 15.26 -30.94 42.49
N ARG A 91 14.88 -30.04 41.62
CA ARG A 91 14.25 -28.74 41.95
C ARG A 91 12.92 -28.93 42.66
N ASN A 92 12.16 -29.98 42.36
CA ASN A 92 10.82 -30.20 42.89
C ASN A 92 10.78 -31.22 44.06
N ALA A 93 11.86 -31.92 44.34
CA ALA A 93 11.91 -33.04 45.31
C ALA A 93 11.34 -32.72 46.71
N GLU A 94 11.56 -31.51 47.23
CA GLU A 94 11.11 -31.12 48.55
C GLU A 94 9.69 -30.52 48.57
N ARG A 95 9.36 -29.69 47.58
CA ARG A 95 8.11 -28.95 47.57
C ARG A 95 6.95 -29.67 46.88
N ARG A 96 7.26 -30.48 45.83
CA ARG A 96 6.27 -31.18 44.97
C ARG A 96 6.74 -32.62 44.75
N PRO A 97 6.79 -33.47 45.77
CA PRO A 97 7.40 -34.80 45.68
C PRO A 97 6.71 -35.72 44.66
N ASP A 98 5.43 -35.48 44.36
CA ASP A 98 4.67 -36.28 43.40
C ASP A 98 4.78 -35.74 41.95
N LEU A 99 5.39 -34.57 41.76
CA LEU A 99 5.63 -34.01 40.44
C LEU A 99 6.93 -34.58 39.86
N THR A 100 6.76 -35.51 38.90
CA THR A 100 7.88 -36.26 38.32
C THR A 100 8.14 -35.88 36.87
N PHE A 101 9.41 -35.95 36.47
CA PHE A 101 9.88 -35.69 35.10
C PHE A 101 10.59 -36.95 34.57
N GLN A 102 10.32 -37.30 33.29
CA GLN A 102 10.81 -38.52 32.68
C GLN A 102 11.57 -38.20 31.37
N GLN A 103 12.69 -38.92 31.15
CA GLN A 103 13.40 -38.82 29.88
C GLN A 103 12.72 -39.72 28.86
N VAL A 104 12.01 -39.07 27.92
CA VAL A 104 11.21 -39.73 26.88
C VAL A 104 11.27 -38.94 25.60
N ASP A 105 11.43 -39.67 24.47
CA ASP A 105 11.32 -39.09 23.13
C ASP A 105 9.86 -38.86 22.77
N ALA A 106 9.50 -37.61 22.52
CA ALA A 106 8.13 -37.18 22.17
C ALA A 106 7.64 -37.76 20.84
N THR A 107 8.53 -38.24 19.97
CA THR A 107 8.15 -38.89 18.72
C THR A 107 7.79 -40.38 18.88
N GLN A 108 8.10 -40.99 20.05
CA GLN A 108 7.80 -42.37 20.37
C GLN A 108 7.74 -42.57 21.90
N THR A 109 6.65 -42.15 22.53
CA THR A 109 6.54 -42.07 23.98
C THR A 109 6.41 -43.43 24.68
N GLY A 110 5.91 -44.44 23.99
CA GLY A 110 5.59 -45.75 24.59
C GLY A 110 4.35 -45.78 25.48
N PHE A 111 3.64 -44.66 25.66
CA PHE A 111 2.37 -44.60 26.43
C PHE A 111 1.24 -45.32 25.71
N GLU A 112 0.23 -45.74 26.46
CA GLU A 112 -0.98 -46.35 25.88
C GLU A 112 -1.79 -45.35 25.07
N SER A 113 -2.42 -45.83 23.99
CA SER A 113 -3.28 -45.01 23.15
C SER A 113 -4.50 -44.50 23.93
N GLY A 114 -4.78 -43.22 23.84
CA GLY A 114 -5.93 -42.59 24.50
C GLY A 114 -5.82 -42.45 26.01
N SER A 115 -4.60 -42.51 26.58
CA SER A 115 -4.36 -42.43 28.02
C SER A 115 -4.42 -41.02 28.60
N PHE A 116 -4.31 -39.97 27.78
CA PHE A 116 -4.31 -38.60 28.23
C PHE A 116 -5.54 -37.80 27.77
N GLN A 117 -6.05 -36.91 28.62
CA GLN A 117 -7.13 -35.99 28.29
C GLN A 117 -6.59 -34.65 27.75
N ALA A 118 -5.36 -34.28 28.12
CA ALA A 118 -4.69 -33.13 27.55
C ALA A 118 -3.21 -33.40 27.28
N ALA A 119 -2.67 -32.79 26.23
CA ALA A 119 -1.26 -32.70 25.94
C ALA A 119 -0.88 -31.22 25.80
N LEU A 120 0.05 -30.77 26.63
CA LEU A 120 0.53 -29.39 26.68
C LEU A 120 1.90 -29.31 26.05
N ASP A 121 2.08 -28.34 25.18
CA ASP A 121 3.33 -28.04 24.50
C ASP A 121 3.62 -26.55 24.62
N LYS A 122 4.82 -26.18 25.03
CA LYS A 122 5.26 -24.79 25.10
C LYS A 122 6.57 -24.61 24.35
N GLY A 123 6.47 -24.37 23.05
CA GLY A 123 7.60 -24.11 22.18
C GLY A 123 8.34 -25.36 21.67
N THR A 124 7.88 -26.57 22.02
CA THR A 124 8.49 -27.83 21.53
C THR A 124 8.18 -28.01 20.05
N LEU A 125 6.94 -27.74 19.62
CA LEU A 125 6.54 -27.76 18.22
C LEU A 125 7.37 -26.76 17.42
N ASP A 126 7.54 -25.52 17.92
CA ASP A 126 8.35 -24.47 17.25
C ASP A 126 9.81 -24.93 17.06
N ALA A 127 10.38 -25.58 18.08
CA ALA A 127 11.76 -26.11 18.02
C ALA A 127 11.90 -27.26 17.03
N MET A 128 10.94 -28.18 17.00
CA MET A 128 10.99 -29.38 16.14
C MET A 128 10.59 -29.10 14.69
N ALA A 129 9.78 -28.08 14.45
CA ALA A 129 9.37 -27.66 13.09
C ALA A 129 10.44 -26.81 12.38
N SER A 130 11.52 -26.44 13.05
CA SER A 130 12.63 -25.67 12.44
C SER A 130 13.54 -26.49 11.49
N GLU A 131 13.37 -27.81 11.44
CA GLU A 131 14.10 -28.68 10.52
C GLU A 131 13.56 -28.57 9.08
N GLU A 132 14.40 -28.77 8.08
CA GLU A 132 14.12 -28.50 6.66
C GLU A 132 12.85 -29.16 6.10
N ASP A 133 12.37 -30.27 6.66
CA ASP A 133 11.18 -30.99 6.19
C ASP A 133 10.04 -31.13 7.22
N GLY A 134 10.25 -30.66 8.45
CA GLY A 134 9.27 -30.79 9.55
C GLY A 134 8.92 -32.24 9.96
N ALA A 135 9.69 -33.21 9.53
CA ALA A 135 9.37 -34.63 9.73
C ALA A 135 9.39 -35.05 11.21
N LEU A 136 10.26 -34.47 12.02
CA LEU A 136 10.29 -34.70 13.47
C LEU A 136 9.02 -34.18 14.15
N ALA A 137 8.63 -32.95 13.84
CA ALA A 137 7.40 -32.35 14.35
C ALA A 137 6.17 -33.17 13.93
N GLY A 138 6.10 -33.63 12.67
CA GLY A 138 5.03 -34.49 12.18
C GLY A 138 4.92 -35.80 12.96
N ARG A 139 6.04 -36.46 13.30
CA ARG A 139 6.04 -37.66 14.15
C ARG A 139 5.58 -37.40 15.57
N MET A 140 6.03 -36.30 16.16
CA MET A 140 5.57 -35.87 17.50
C MET A 140 4.07 -35.62 17.49
N LEU A 141 3.54 -34.89 16.51
CA LEU A 141 2.08 -34.64 16.41
C LEU A 141 1.30 -35.94 16.23
N ALA A 142 1.80 -36.89 15.43
CA ALA A 142 1.16 -38.22 15.27
C ALA A 142 1.12 -38.99 16.58
N GLU A 143 2.18 -38.92 17.38
CA GLU A 143 2.26 -39.55 18.69
C GLU A 143 1.30 -38.87 19.68
N VAL A 144 1.22 -37.55 19.70
CA VAL A 144 0.23 -36.78 20.47
C VAL A 144 -1.20 -37.17 20.10
N VAL A 145 -1.51 -37.29 18.81
CA VAL A 145 -2.81 -37.79 18.34
C VAL A 145 -3.14 -39.18 18.87
N ARG A 146 -2.14 -40.08 18.92
CA ARG A 146 -2.29 -41.46 19.39
C ARG A 146 -2.60 -41.52 20.87
N VAL A 147 -1.86 -40.78 21.71
CA VAL A 147 -1.98 -40.85 23.18
C VAL A 147 -3.17 -40.07 23.71
N LEU A 148 -3.73 -39.11 22.97
CA LEU A 148 -4.91 -38.37 23.37
C LEU A 148 -6.20 -39.17 23.23
N SER A 149 -7.02 -39.14 24.27
CA SER A 149 -8.36 -39.72 24.30
C SER A 149 -9.34 -38.99 23.37
N VAL A 150 -10.50 -39.59 23.06
CA VAL A 150 -11.59 -38.89 22.36
C VAL A 150 -12.11 -37.76 23.26
N GLY A 151 -12.24 -36.55 22.70
CA GLY A 151 -12.53 -35.34 23.46
C GLY A 151 -11.29 -34.68 24.04
N GLY A 152 -10.15 -35.37 23.99
CA GLY A 152 -8.88 -34.83 24.48
C GLY A 152 -8.37 -33.63 23.66
N ARG A 153 -7.53 -32.82 24.28
CA ARG A 153 -7.04 -31.56 23.69
C ARG A 153 -5.51 -31.52 23.61
N TYR A 154 -5.02 -31.09 22.44
CA TYR A 154 -3.64 -30.64 22.30
C TYR A 154 -3.62 -29.11 22.41
N VAL A 155 -2.82 -28.61 23.35
CA VAL A 155 -2.68 -27.17 23.62
C VAL A 155 -1.24 -26.78 23.42
N CYS A 156 -0.98 -25.98 22.40
CA CYS A 156 0.37 -25.56 22.04
C CYS A 156 0.52 -24.04 22.16
N VAL A 157 1.46 -23.62 23.00
CA VAL A 157 1.91 -22.22 23.10
C VAL A 157 3.03 -22.03 22.09
N THR A 158 2.80 -21.17 21.09
CA THR A 158 3.67 -21.02 19.91
C THR A 158 3.83 -19.55 19.50
N LEU A 159 4.93 -19.23 18.82
CA LEU A 159 5.10 -17.95 18.13
C LEU A 159 4.34 -17.90 16.81
N ALA A 160 3.70 -19.01 16.43
CA ALA A 160 2.86 -19.16 15.25
C ALA A 160 3.57 -18.76 13.93
N GLN A 161 4.83 -19.14 13.76
CA GLN A 161 5.52 -19.01 12.48
C GLN A 161 4.76 -19.77 11.39
N GLU A 162 4.73 -19.24 10.18
CA GLU A 162 3.86 -19.72 9.09
C GLU A 162 4.01 -21.24 8.85
N HIS A 163 5.26 -21.74 8.80
CA HIS A 163 5.54 -23.18 8.59
C HIS A 163 5.07 -24.04 9.78
N VAL A 164 5.19 -23.54 11.03
CA VAL A 164 4.76 -24.26 12.25
C VAL A 164 3.25 -24.39 12.28
N ILE A 165 2.52 -23.29 12.09
CA ILE A 165 1.06 -23.30 12.09
C ILE A 165 0.51 -24.09 10.90
N LYS A 166 1.11 -23.95 9.72
CA LYS A 166 0.71 -24.72 8.54
C LYS A 166 0.81 -26.23 8.82
N LEU A 167 1.95 -26.69 9.34
CA LEU A 167 2.18 -28.09 9.69
C LEU A 167 1.12 -28.58 10.69
N ALA A 168 0.91 -27.84 11.78
CA ALA A 168 -0.06 -28.23 12.81
C ALA A 168 -1.51 -28.24 12.29
N VAL A 169 -1.93 -27.20 11.57
CA VAL A 169 -3.30 -27.12 11.06
C VAL A 169 -3.57 -28.18 10.01
N GLU A 170 -2.64 -28.45 9.08
CA GLU A 170 -2.77 -29.53 8.10
C GLU A 170 -2.86 -30.91 8.79
N HIS A 171 -2.12 -31.11 9.88
CA HIS A 171 -2.15 -32.35 10.66
C HIS A 171 -3.48 -32.56 11.38
N PHE A 172 -4.06 -31.50 11.96
CA PHE A 172 -5.30 -31.56 12.74
C PHE A 172 -6.56 -31.17 11.94
N ALA A 173 -6.46 -30.83 10.64
CA ALA A 173 -7.61 -30.38 9.85
C ALA A 173 -8.74 -31.40 9.75
N GLN A 174 -8.45 -32.70 9.87
CA GLN A 174 -9.43 -33.76 9.80
C GLN A 174 -9.63 -34.45 11.16
N GLY A 175 -10.86 -34.49 11.62
CA GLY A 175 -11.22 -35.17 12.86
C GLY A 175 -10.99 -34.35 14.15
N TRP A 176 -10.60 -33.07 14.03
CA TRP A 176 -10.33 -32.17 15.13
C TRP A 176 -10.97 -30.81 14.92
N ALA A 177 -11.30 -30.12 16.01
CA ALA A 177 -11.52 -28.67 15.98
C ALA A 177 -10.19 -27.98 16.24
N VAL A 178 -9.80 -27.07 15.37
CA VAL A 178 -8.58 -26.27 15.48
C VAL A 178 -8.97 -24.84 15.83
N ARG A 179 -8.57 -24.36 16.99
CA ARG A 179 -8.81 -22.99 17.46
C ARG A 179 -7.49 -22.32 17.80
N ILE A 180 -7.29 -21.11 17.28
CA ILE A 180 -6.12 -20.29 17.57
C ILE A 180 -6.55 -19.08 18.39
N HIS A 181 -5.92 -18.87 19.51
CA HIS A 181 -6.09 -17.69 20.36
C HIS A 181 -4.86 -16.79 20.20
N CYS A 182 -5.06 -15.49 19.96
CA CYS A 182 -4.00 -14.50 19.96
C CYS A 182 -3.96 -13.86 21.36
N LEU A 183 -2.91 -14.13 22.12
CA LEU A 183 -2.68 -13.48 23.41
C LEU A 183 -1.98 -12.13 23.17
N CYS A 184 -2.76 -11.07 23.08
CA CYS A 184 -2.23 -9.72 23.12
C CYS A 184 -1.89 -9.41 24.57
N GLY A 185 -0.60 -9.45 24.95
CA GLY A 185 -0.19 -9.14 26.30
C GLY A 185 -0.71 -7.75 26.71
N GLN A 186 -1.50 -7.68 27.77
CA GLN A 186 -1.65 -6.46 28.54
C GLN A 186 -0.28 -6.15 29.15
N GLN A 187 0.53 -5.36 28.45
CA GLN A 187 1.74 -4.83 28.99
C GLN A 187 1.37 -3.69 29.95
N ASN A 188 1.05 -4.05 31.21
CA ASN A 188 1.18 -3.12 32.31
C ASN A 188 2.65 -2.75 32.44
N GLU A 189 2.91 -1.45 32.30
CA GLU A 189 4.07 -0.68 32.74
C GLU A 189 5.20 -1.49 33.42
N VAL A 190 6.13 -2.10 32.68
CA VAL A 190 7.50 -2.29 33.15
C VAL A 190 8.47 -2.36 31.99
N SER A 191 9.34 -1.37 31.97
CA SER A 191 10.70 -1.34 31.42
C SER A 191 10.97 -2.00 30.07
N ASP A 192 11.08 -1.13 29.07
CA ASP A 192 12.31 -1.00 28.30
C ASP A 192 12.84 -2.21 27.53
N THR A 193 12.79 -2.11 26.21
CA THR A 193 13.69 -2.72 25.20
C THR A 193 13.56 -4.20 24.84
N SER A 194 12.73 -5.03 25.46
CA SER A 194 12.54 -6.39 24.97
C SER A 194 11.38 -6.48 23.98
N PHE A 195 11.69 -6.75 22.72
CA PHE A 195 10.72 -7.10 21.68
C PHE A 195 9.99 -8.39 22.08
N ALA A 196 8.74 -8.28 22.51
CA ALA A 196 7.88 -9.42 22.77
C ALA A 196 7.10 -9.76 21.49
N LEU A 197 7.46 -10.87 20.84
CA LEU A 197 6.64 -11.44 19.78
C LEU A 197 5.25 -11.80 20.33
N PRO A 198 4.17 -11.63 19.55
CA PRO A 198 2.85 -12.08 19.97
C PRO A 198 2.86 -13.59 20.18
N VAL A 199 2.31 -14.01 21.30
CA VAL A 199 2.17 -15.42 21.66
C VAL A 199 0.78 -15.88 21.24
N PHE A 200 0.72 -17.04 20.61
CA PHE A 200 -0.53 -17.69 20.22
C PHE A 200 -0.71 -18.99 21.00
N VAL A 201 -1.96 -19.34 21.27
CA VAL A 201 -2.30 -20.64 21.83
C VAL A 201 -3.14 -21.39 20.80
N LEU A 202 -2.59 -22.48 20.28
CA LEU A 202 -3.27 -23.39 19.39
C LEU A 202 -3.96 -24.47 20.24
N VAL A 203 -5.25 -24.61 20.13
CA VAL A 203 -6.08 -25.63 20.82
C VAL A 203 -6.70 -26.54 19.77
N CYS A 204 -6.27 -27.80 19.75
CA CYS A 204 -6.83 -28.84 18.88
C CYS A 204 -7.62 -29.84 19.73
N THR A 205 -8.95 -29.96 19.50
CA THR A 205 -9.84 -30.85 20.23
C THR A 205 -10.24 -32.04 19.36
N LYS A 206 -10.03 -33.27 19.86
CA LYS A 206 -10.30 -34.52 19.14
C LYS A 206 -11.78 -34.84 19.12
N PHE A 207 -12.38 -34.97 17.96
CA PHE A 207 -13.80 -35.34 17.84
C PHE A 207 -14.01 -36.87 18.03
N ARG A 208 -15.14 -37.22 18.60
CA ARG A 208 -15.60 -38.63 18.64
C ARG A 208 -15.96 -39.11 17.24
N GLN A 209 -16.55 -38.26 16.43
CA GLN A 209 -16.92 -38.54 15.04
C GLN A 209 -16.49 -37.32 14.21
N ALA A 210 -15.63 -37.56 13.23
CA ALA A 210 -15.10 -36.50 12.39
C ALA A 210 -16.23 -35.79 11.62
N PRO A 211 -16.35 -34.45 11.69
CA PRO A 211 -17.28 -33.71 10.86
C PRO A 211 -16.83 -33.76 9.38
N PRO A 212 -17.76 -33.59 8.42
CA PRO A 212 -17.46 -33.65 6.99
C PRO A 212 -16.63 -32.43 6.48
N PHE A 213 -16.32 -31.49 7.35
CA PHE A 213 -15.58 -30.25 7.05
C PHE A 213 -14.62 -29.91 8.19
N ALA A 214 -13.53 -29.20 7.85
CA ALA A 214 -12.60 -28.69 8.84
C ALA A 214 -13.28 -27.66 9.76
N VAL A 215 -13.02 -27.74 11.05
CA VAL A 215 -13.46 -26.76 12.05
C VAL A 215 -12.27 -25.89 12.41
N LEU A 216 -12.19 -24.71 11.79
CA LEU A 216 -11.11 -23.77 11.97
C LEU A 216 -11.66 -22.49 12.59
N GLU A 217 -11.08 -22.05 13.71
CA GLU A 217 -11.56 -20.88 14.45
C GLU A 217 -10.38 -20.02 14.91
N LEU A 218 -10.59 -18.69 14.88
CA LEU A 218 -9.66 -17.70 15.42
C LEU A 218 -10.36 -16.88 16.50
N CYS A 219 -9.75 -16.77 17.68
CA CYS A 219 -10.20 -15.90 18.75
C CYS A 219 -9.29 -14.67 18.83
N GLN A 220 -9.88 -13.49 18.73
CA GLN A 220 -9.17 -12.22 18.85
C GLN A 220 -9.40 -11.63 20.25
N GLY A 221 -8.31 -11.53 21.04
CA GLY A 221 -8.36 -11.05 22.42
C GLY A 221 -8.84 -12.09 23.45
N GLU A 222 -8.79 -11.71 24.73
CA GLU A 222 -9.05 -12.60 25.87
C GLU A 222 -10.51 -13.08 25.93
N ASP A 223 -11.47 -12.21 25.60
CA ASP A 223 -12.92 -12.50 25.63
C ASP A 223 -13.55 -12.57 24.23
N GLY A 224 -12.74 -12.63 23.18
CA GLY A 224 -13.21 -12.62 21.80
C GLY A 224 -14.02 -13.86 21.44
N ALA A 225 -15.21 -13.68 20.90
CA ALA A 225 -15.98 -14.79 20.32
C ALA A 225 -15.17 -15.45 19.18
N PRO A 226 -15.17 -16.80 19.09
CA PRO A 226 -14.47 -17.48 18.01
C PRO A 226 -15.08 -17.13 16.64
N VAL A 227 -14.26 -16.66 15.73
CA VAL A 227 -14.60 -16.42 14.34
C VAL A 227 -14.28 -17.68 13.55
N ARG A 228 -15.27 -18.25 12.86
CA ARG A 228 -15.09 -19.43 12.04
C ARG A 228 -14.51 -19.06 10.68
N LEU A 229 -13.50 -19.80 10.25
CA LEU A 229 -12.79 -19.60 8.98
C LEU A 229 -13.08 -20.76 8.03
N ALA A 230 -13.13 -20.47 6.73
CA ALA A 230 -13.54 -21.43 5.73
C ALA A 230 -12.40 -22.35 5.25
N SER A 231 -11.15 -21.93 5.40
CA SER A 231 -10.01 -22.66 4.85
C SER A 231 -8.70 -22.44 5.64
N VAL A 232 -7.75 -23.35 5.47
CA VAL A 232 -6.40 -23.23 6.05
C VAL A 232 -5.68 -21.97 5.58
N PRO A 233 -5.67 -21.62 4.27
CA PRO A 233 -5.06 -20.36 3.81
C PRO A 233 -5.65 -19.11 4.47
N GLU A 234 -6.95 -19.09 4.71
CA GLU A 234 -7.62 -17.97 5.41
C GLU A 234 -7.14 -17.87 6.86
N LEU A 235 -7.00 -18.99 7.57
CA LEU A 235 -6.47 -19.02 8.93
C LEU A 235 -5.02 -18.52 8.98
N LEU A 236 -4.16 -18.98 8.06
CA LEU A 236 -2.77 -18.53 7.98
C LEU A 236 -2.67 -17.03 7.69
N SER A 237 -3.50 -16.52 6.78
CA SER A 237 -3.57 -15.09 6.48
C SER A 237 -3.98 -14.26 7.71
N ALA A 238 -4.98 -14.71 8.46
CA ALA A 238 -5.45 -14.02 9.66
C ALA A 238 -4.41 -14.00 10.79
N VAL A 239 -3.67 -15.09 10.97
CA VAL A 239 -2.56 -15.16 11.94
C VAL A 239 -1.44 -14.20 11.54
N LYS A 240 -1.04 -14.19 10.27
CA LYS A 240 0.00 -13.31 9.73
C LYS A 240 -0.37 -11.82 9.87
N GLU A 241 -1.62 -11.48 9.58
CA GLU A 241 -2.15 -10.13 9.78
C GLU A 241 -2.03 -9.70 11.25
N ARG A 242 -2.39 -10.59 12.19
CA ARG A 242 -2.30 -10.32 13.61
C ARG A 242 -0.85 -10.17 14.11
N GLN A 243 0.08 -10.94 13.57
CA GLN A 243 1.52 -10.78 13.84
C GLN A 243 2.03 -9.41 13.35
N ALA A 244 1.69 -9.04 12.11
CA ALA A 244 2.07 -7.75 11.53
C ALA A 244 1.49 -6.57 12.34
N TYR A 245 0.25 -6.71 12.79
CA TYR A 245 -0.42 -5.72 13.62
C TYR A 245 0.30 -5.52 14.97
N ASN A 246 0.62 -6.60 15.68
CA ASN A 246 1.33 -6.53 16.95
C ASN A 246 2.74 -5.96 16.81
N LEU A 247 3.43 -6.30 15.73
CA LEU A 247 4.74 -5.71 15.40
C LEU A 247 4.63 -4.18 15.20
N MET A 248 3.60 -3.72 14.51
CA MET A 248 3.34 -2.31 14.32
C MET A 248 3.04 -1.59 15.64
N LEU A 249 2.18 -2.18 16.50
CA LEU A 249 1.90 -1.65 17.84
C LEU A 249 3.17 -1.51 18.67
N HIS A 250 4.04 -2.51 18.65
CA HIS A 250 5.31 -2.46 19.37
C HIS A 250 6.21 -1.32 18.87
N LYS A 251 6.37 -1.18 17.57
CA LYS A 251 7.13 -0.07 16.97
C LYS A 251 6.56 1.30 17.33
N LEU A 252 5.23 1.44 17.37
CA LEU A 252 4.57 2.70 17.74
C LEU A 252 4.75 3.07 19.22
N ARG A 253 4.96 2.07 20.10
CA ARG A 253 5.23 2.28 21.54
C ARG A 253 6.68 2.62 21.83
N GLY A 254 7.62 2.04 21.08
CA GLY A 254 9.06 2.24 21.24
C GLY A 254 9.60 3.63 20.87
N GLY A 255 8.73 4.57 20.48
CA GLY A 255 9.13 5.92 20.09
C GLY A 255 9.97 5.92 18.82
N THR A 256 9.37 5.62 17.70
CA THR A 256 10.04 5.67 16.40
C THR A 256 10.46 7.09 16.06
N ASP A 257 11.59 7.24 15.37
CA ASP A 257 11.99 8.48 14.72
C ASP A 257 10.79 9.07 13.96
N ALA A 258 10.53 10.36 14.12
CA ALA A 258 9.41 11.08 13.54
C ALA A 258 9.24 10.89 12.01
N ASN A 259 10.24 10.30 11.35
CA ASN A 259 10.27 10.01 9.91
C ASN A 259 9.94 8.55 9.55
N SER A 260 9.73 7.63 10.50
CA SER A 260 9.40 6.26 10.16
C SER A 260 7.89 6.08 10.01
N THR A 261 7.44 6.03 8.77
CA THR A 261 6.06 5.68 8.43
C THR A 261 5.82 4.19 8.71
N GLN A 262 4.88 3.88 9.60
CA GLN A 262 4.45 2.51 9.85
C GLN A 262 3.16 2.23 9.08
N SER A 263 3.13 1.15 8.32
CA SER A 263 1.94 0.74 7.57
C SER A 263 1.58 -0.72 7.81
N LEU A 264 0.28 -1.02 7.78
CA LEU A 264 -0.29 -2.34 7.94
C LEU A 264 -1.37 -2.55 6.90
N THR A 265 -1.40 -3.71 6.28
CA THR A 265 -2.49 -4.12 5.39
C THR A 265 -3.44 -5.04 6.14
N LEU A 266 -4.73 -4.67 6.16
CA LEU A 266 -5.82 -5.49 6.65
C LEU A 266 -6.48 -6.21 5.49
N CYS A 267 -6.73 -7.52 5.64
CA CYS A 267 -7.35 -8.34 4.63
C CYS A 267 -8.84 -8.54 4.89
N HIS A 268 -9.61 -8.75 3.82
CA HIS A 268 -11.01 -9.14 3.93
C HIS A 268 -11.11 -10.54 4.52
N ALA A 269 -11.84 -10.70 5.63
CA ALA A 269 -11.89 -11.93 6.42
C ALA A 269 -12.25 -13.18 5.60
N ALA A 270 -13.22 -13.07 4.68
CA ALA A 270 -13.70 -14.22 3.90
C ALA A 270 -12.84 -14.55 2.67
N THR A 271 -12.08 -13.58 2.13
CA THR A 271 -11.34 -13.79 0.87
C THR A 271 -9.82 -13.79 1.02
N GLY A 272 -9.30 -13.34 2.17
CA GLY A 272 -7.87 -13.14 2.43
C GLY A 272 -7.23 -12.06 1.55
N LYS A 273 -8.01 -11.34 0.74
CA LYS A 273 -7.49 -10.28 -0.14
C LYS A 273 -7.31 -8.97 0.64
N PRO A 274 -6.28 -8.17 0.31
CA PRO A 274 -6.09 -6.85 0.89
C PRO A 274 -7.35 -5.99 0.76
N ARG A 275 -7.77 -5.34 1.87
CA ARG A 275 -8.96 -4.49 1.93
C ARG A 275 -8.62 -3.06 2.33
N TYR A 276 -7.82 -2.89 3.37
CA TYR A 276 -7.35 -1.58 3.82
C TYR A 276 -5.83 -1.58 4.01
N THR A 277 -5.20 -0.45 3.71
CA THR A 277 -3.84 -0.16 4.17
C THR A 277 -3.90 0.98 5.18
N LEU A 278 -3.50 0.70 6.42
CA LEU A 278 -3.40 1.66 7.51
C LEU A 278 -1.99 2.22 7.54
N THR A 279 -1.85 3.54 7.51
CA THR A 279 -0.56 4.21 7.66
C THR A 279 -0.63 5.16 8.85
N VAL A 280 0.22 4.94 9.86
CA VAL A 280 0.25 5.79 11.05
C VAL A 280 1.25 6.91 10.85
N GLN A 281 0.77 8.14 11.06
CA GLN A 281 1.57 9.36 10.96
C GLN A 281 1.41 10.17 12.24
N ASP A 282 2.51 10.38 12.97
CA ASP A 282 2.55 11.27 14.11
C ASP A 282 2.90 12.70 13.65
N SER A 283 2.27 13.69 14.26
CA SER A 283 2.59 15.10 14.02
C SER A 283 3.94 15.48 14.62
N LEU A 284 4.63 16.40 13.98
CA LEU A 284 5.92 16.90 14.45
C LEU A 284 5.81 17.46 15.89
N PRO A 285 6.81 17.23 16.75
CA PRO A 285 6.79 17.70 18.15
C PRO A 285 6.61 19.21 18.34
N SER A 286 6.97 19.99 17.32
CA SER A 286 6.85 21.47 17.33
C SER A 286 5.44 21.98 17.00
N ALA A 287 4.51 21.13 16.61
CA ALA A 287 3.16 21.55 16.24
C ALA A 287 2.37 22.01 17.48
N LYS A 288 1.81 23.22 17.42
CA LYS A 288 0.87 23.74 18.43
C LYS A 288 -0.47 23.04 18.25
N LEU A 289 -0.67 21.91 18.90
CA LEU A 289 -1.88 21.11 18.81
C LEU A 289 -2.83 21.41 19.97
N PRO A 290 -4.15 21.42 19.73
CA PRO A 290 -5.14 21.45 20.80
C PRO A 290 -4.98 20.24 21.73
N ARG A 291 -5.12 20.44 23.05
CA ARG A 291 -4.97 19.36 24.03
C ARG A 291 -5.99 18.22 23.87
N SER A 292 -7.10 18.47 23.21
CA SER A 292 -8.18 17.49 22.93
C SER A 292 -7.94 16.64 21.69
N ASN A 293 -7.03 17.04 20.80
CA ASN A 293 -6.86 16.38 19.50
C ASN A 293 -5.75 15.32 19.57
N HIS A 294 -6.04 14.23 20.28
CA HIS A 294 -5.06 13.15 20.44
C HIS A 294 -4.94 12.26 19.22
N PHE A 295 -6.08 11.89 18.60
CA PHE A 295 -6.15 10.81 17.62
C PHE A 295 -7.31 11.02 16.64
N ALA A 296 -7.08 10.73 15.37
CA ALA A 296 -8.10 10.70 14.32
C ALA A 296 -7.78 9.68 13.25
N ILE A 297 -8.80 9.21 12.55
CA ILE A 297 -8.71 8.34 11.40
C ILE A 297 -9.04 9.16 10.17
N PHE A 298 -8.22 9.08 9.12
CA PHE A 298 -8.45 9.75 7.86
C PHE A 298 -8.66 8.72 6.75
N ILE A 299 -9.85 8.71 6.17
CA ILE A 299 -10.20 7.84 5.05
C ILE A 299 -9.79 8.54 3.75
N VAL A 300 -8.86 7.94 3.02
CA VAL A 300 -8.45 8.44 1.70
C VAL A 300 -9.59 8.17 0.72
N PRO A 301 -10.09 9.18 -0.01
CA PRO A 301 -11.15 8.96 -0.98
C PRO A 301 -10.73 7.98 -2.07
N GLN A 302 -11.64 7.08 -2.46
CA GLN A 302 -11.40 6.10 -3.53
C GLN A 302 -10.93 6.79 -4.82
N GLY A 303 -9.91 6.22 -5.43
CA GLY A 303 -9.31 6.75 -6.65
C GLY A 303 -8.25 7.84 -6.41
N ARG A 304 -8.03 8.27 -5.18
CA ARG A 304 -7.08 9.32 -4.82
C ARG A 304 -5.85 8.83 -4.06
N GLU A 305 -5.70 7.52 -3.90
CA GLU A 305 -4.62 6.89 -3.12
C GLU A 305 -3.22 7.26 -3.65
N SER A 306 -3.13 7.55 -4.96
CA SER A 306 -1.89 7.95 -5.65
C SER A 306 -1.63 9.46 -5.62
N ASP A 307 -2.56 10.28 -5.15
CA ASP A 307 -2.37 11.73 -5.04
C ASP A 307 -1.23 12.01 -4.06
N TRP A 308 -0.39 13.03 -4.35
CA TRP A 308 0.80 13.36 -3.57
C TRP A 308 0.53 13.45 -2.07
N LEU A 309 -0.60 14.03 -1.68
CA LEU A 309 -0.98 14.25 -0.29
C LEU A 309 -1.11 12.93 0.51
N TYR A 310 -1.52 11.85 -0.15
CA TYR A 310 -1.75 10.53 0.47
C TYR A 310 -0.65 9.53 0.13
N GLY A 311 -0.14 9.57 -1.08
CA GLY A 311 0.84 8.63 -1.63
C GLY A 311 2.28 8.88 -1.16
N SER A 312 2.68 10.14 -0.93
CA SER A 312 4.05 10.48 -0.51
C SER A 312 4.21 10.60 1.01
N ALA A 313 5.43 10.42 1.51
CA ALA A 313 5.74 10.60 2.94
C ALA A 313 5.57 12.06 3.37
N GLU A 314 6.03 12.99 2.53
CA GLU A 314 5.93 14.43 2.74
C GLU A 314 4.47 14.89 2.74
N GLY A 315 3.67 14.36 1.80
CA GLY A 315 2.24 14.65 1.72
C GLY A 315 1.48 14.18 2.96
N ARG A 316 1.75 12.96 3.44
CA ARG A 316 1.16 12.44 4.67
C ARG A 316 1.55 13.25 5.90
N THR A 317 2.80 13.72 5.97
CA THR A 317 3.25 14.63 7.04
C THR A 317 2.51 15.97 6.99
N GLN A 318 2.30 16.52 5.80
CA GLN A 318 1.51 17.73 5.60
C GLN A 318 0.04 17.51 5.99
N LEU A 319 -0.54 16.37 5.60
CA LEU A 319 -1.91 16.00 5.96
C LEU A 319 -2.09 15.93 7.48
N ALA A 320 -1.19 15.24 8.20
CA ALA A 320 -1.23 15.13 9.65
C ALA A 320 -1.11 16.49 10.34
N SER A 321 -0.22 17.35 9.83
CA SER A 321 -0.04 18.73 10.33
C SER A 321 -1.30 19.58 10.09
N SER A 322 -1.93 19.44 8.94
CA SER A 322 -3.16 20.18 8.57
C SER A 322 -4.38 19.71 9.37
N ALA A 323 -4.47 18.43 9.65
CA ALA A 323 -5.55 17.82 10.43
C ALA A 323 -5.50 18.24 11.91
N LYS A 324 -4.34 18.70 12.41
CA LYS A 324 -4.12 19.18 13.80
C LYS A 324 -4.41 18.12 14.87
N PHE A 325 -4.10 16.85 14.59
CA PHE A 325 -4.15 15.76 15.56
C PHE A 325 -2.73 15.29 15.90
N ARG A 326 -2.53 14.78 17.13
CA ARG A 326 -1.23 14.24 17.56
C ARG A 326 -0.82 13.02 16.74
N ARG A 327 -1.78 12.13 16.49
CA ARG A 327 -1.64 10.95 15.63
C ARG A 327 -2.79 10.88 14.64
N LEU A 328 -2.45 10.60 13.40
CA LEU A 328 -3.40 10.36 12.31
C LEU A 328 -3.18 8.96 11.75
N VAL A 329 -4.22 8.15 11.69
CA VAL A 329 -4.20 6.90 10.92
C VAL A 329 -4.82 7.18 9.56
N ILE A 330 -4.01 7.10 8.52
CA ILE A 330 -4.42 7.31 7.13
C ILE A 330 -4.80 5.94 6.56
N VAL A 331 -6.05 5.80 6.13
CA VAL A 331 -6.62 4.55 5.63
C VAL A 331 -6.81 4.66 4.13
N ALA A 332 -6.08 3.85 3.37
CA ALA A 332 -6.30 3.67 1.94
C ALA A 332 -7.13 2.40 1.68
N MET A 333 -8.14 2.53 0.82
CA MET A 333 -9.05 1.48 0.44
C MET A 333 -8.55 0.77 -0.83
N HIS A 334 -8.48 -0.57 -0.81
CA HIS A 334 -7.96 -1.33 -1.96
C HIS A 334 -8.93 -1.38 -3.14
N ARG A 335 -8.40 -1.32 -4.35
CA ARG A 335 -9.14 -1.20 -5.63
C ARG A 335 -10.07 -2.35 -5.94
N ASP A 336 -9.70 -3.56 -5.51
CA ASP A 336 -10.42 -4.79 -5.81
C ASP A 336 -11.49 -5.14 -4.77
N GLN A 337 -11.84 -4.18 -3.91
CA GLN A 337 -12.84 -4.33 -2.86
C GLN A 337 -14.01 -3.36 -3.08
N GLU A 338 -15.19 -3.78 -2.68
CA GLU A 338 -16.39 -2.94 -2.65
C GLU A 338 -16.64 -2.40 -1.24
N TYR A 339 -17.07 -1.14 -1.16
CA TYR A 339 -17.36 -0.42 0.09
C TYR A 339 -18.73 0.23 -0.03
N GLU A 340 -19.60 -0.03 0.97
CA GLU A 340 -20.97 0.47 0.93
C GLU A 340 -21.01 1.98 1.17
N ASP A 341 -20.67 2.40 2.38
CA ASP A 341 -20.67 3.80 2.79
C ASP A 341 -19.65 4.07 3.92
N MET A 342 -19.53 5.31 4.32
CA MET A 342 -18.64 5.76 5.38
C MET A 342 -18.95 5.08 6.72
N GLN A 343 -20.23 4.83 7.04
CA GLN A 343 -20.64 4.23 8.30
C GLN A 343 -20.25 2.74 8.37
N ALA A 344 -20.39 2.01 7.26
CA ALA A 344 -19.95 0.63 7.15
C ALA A 344 -18.42 0.52 7.35
N VAL A 345 -17.64 1.37 6.67
CA VAL A 345 -16.17 1.44 6.81
C VAL A 345 -15.76 1.79 8.25
N GLN A 346 -16.44 2.74 8.89
CA GLN A 346 -16.18 3.09 10.29
C GLN A 346 -16.45 1.92 11.24
N SER A 347 -17.56 1.22 11.04
CA SER A 347 -17.94 0.07 11.87
C SER A 347 -16.95 -1.07 11.74
N GLU A 348 -16.45 -1.32 10.54
CA GLU A 348 -15.46 -2.36 10.24
C GLU A 348 -14.08 -2.03 10.83
N LEU A 349 -13.63 -0.78 10.73
CA LEU A 349 -12.31 -0.37 11.17
C LEU A 349 -12.21 -0.09 12.69
N SER A 350 -13.30 0.38 13.32
CA SER A 350 -13.28 0.85 14.72
C SER A 350 -12.62 -0.10 15.72
N PRO A 351 -12.89 -1.42 15.71
CA PRO A 351 -12.27 -2.33 16.68
C PRO A 351 -10.74 -2.38 16.59
N MET A 352 -10.19 -2.24 15.39
CA MET A 352 -8.76 -2.37 15.14
C MET A 352 -8.02 -1.05 15.33
N VAL A 353 -8.54 0.05 14.78
CA VAL A 353 -7.84 1.34 14.80
C VAL A 353 -7.75 1.97 16.19
N MET A 354 -8.65 1.62 17.11
CA MET A 354 -8.63 2.13 18.48
C MET A 354 -7.38 1.73 19.26
N GLU A 355 -6.83 0.56 18.99
CA GLU A 355 -5.57 0.09 19.62
C GLU A 355 -4.34 0.88 19.13
N LEU A 356 -4.45 1.61 18.00
CA LEU A 356 -3.39 2.46 17.45
C LEU A 356 -3.34 3.85 18.11
N ALA A 357 -4.22 4.14 19.04
CA ALA A 357 -4.27 5.42 19.75
C ALA A 357 -2.96 5.74 20.48
N PRO A 358 -2.54 7.02 20.52
CA PRO A 358 -1.32 7.40 21.21
C PRO A 358 -1.46 7.22 22.72
N PRO A 359 -0.36 6.95 23.45
CA PRO A 359 -0.38 6.81 24.91
C PRO A 359 -0.99 8.05 25.59
N GLY A 360 -1.79 7.81 26.65
CA GLY A 360 -2.42 8.88 27.44
C GLY A 360 -3.69 9.47 26.85
N MET A 361 -4.26 8.86 25.81
CA MET A 361 -5.58 9.23 25.33
C MET A 361 -6.67 8.82 26.33
N PRO A 362 -7.64 9.69 26.67
CA PRO A 362 -8.75 9.35 27.57
C PRO A 362 -9.61 8.22 27.01
N ALA A 363 -9.98 7.22 27.82
CA ALA A 363 -10.74 6.05 27.38
C ALA A 363 -12.12 6.38 26.76
N ASN A 364 -12.72 7.49 27.13
CA ASN A 364 -14.05 7.91 26.65
C ASN A 364 -13.99 8.92 25.49
N GLN A 365 -12.84 9.17 24.90
CA GLN A 365 -12.72 10.12 23.81
C GLN A 365 -13.23 9.49 22.50
N GLN A 366 -14.21 10.14 21.88
CA GLN A 366 -14.62 9.75 20.52
C GLN A 366 -13.51 10.05 19.51
N VAL A 367 -13.22 9.08 18.67
CA VAL A 367 -12.23 9.18 17.58
C VAL A 367 -12.96 9.61 16.32
N PRO A 368 -12.66 10.79 15.77
CA PRO A 368 -13.31 11.24 14.53
C PRO A 368 -12.73 10.48 13.34
N PHE A 369 -13.63 10.08 12.43
CA PHE A 369 -13.29 9.63 11.10
C PHE A 369 -13.43 10.82 10.14
N LEU A 370 -12.34 11.18 9.51
CA LEU A 370 -12.22 12.32 8.60
C LEU A 370 -12.16 11.84 7.16
N SER A 371 -12.72 12.60 6.25
CA SER A 371 -12.58 12.42 4.80
C SER A 371 -12.75 13.77 4.11
N VAL A 372 -12.16 13.94 2.93
CA VAL A 372 -12.40 15.11 2.09
C VAL A 372 -13.80 15.00 1.48
N GLY A 373 -14.63 16.02 1.69
CA GLY A 373 -16.01 16.03 1.21
C GLY A 373 -17.00 15.21 2.05
N GLY A 374 -16.53 14.43 3.03
CA GLY A 374 -17.37 13.63 3.93
C GLY A 374 -17.91 12.34 3.33
N ASP A 375 -17.46 11.95 2.13
CA ASP A 375 -17.81 10.69 1.46
C ASP A 375 -16.56 9.80 1.26
N LEU A 376 -16.77 8.59 0.71
CA LEU A 376 -15.69 7.65 0.40
C LEU A 376 -14.94 7.97 -0.91
N GLY A 377 -15.31 9.04 -1.63
CA GLY A 377 -14.88 9.26 -3.00
C GLY A 377 -15.62 8.35 -3.98
N TRP A 378 -15.18 8.37 -5.23
CA TRP A 378 -15.79 7.54 -6.25
C TRP A 378 -14.75 7.06 -7.28
N ARG A 379 -14.79 5.77 -7.59
CA ARG A 379 -13.99 5.10 -8.59
C ARG A 379 -14.82 4.06 -9.34
N GLU A 380 -14.64 3.99 -10.66
CA GLU A 380 -15.20 2.96 -11.53
C GLU A 380 -14.09 2.40 -12.42
N VAL A 381 -13.88 1.11 -12.39
CA VAL A 381 -12.96 0.42 -13.30
C VAL A 381 -13.68 0.24 -14.65
N VAL A 382 -13.23 0.96 -15.68
CA VAL A 382 -13.84 0.92 -17.01
C VAL A 382 -13.14 -0.04 -17.96
N GLY A 383 -11.88 -0.43 -17.65
CA GLY A 383 -11.11 -1.37 -18.46
C GLY A 383 -9.98 -2.04 -17.66
N ARG A 384 -9.65 -3.26 -18.06
CA ARG A 384 -8.47 -4.00 -17.56
C ARG A 384 -7.83 -4.72 -18.75
N GLY A 385 -6.53 -4.96 -18.66
CA GLY A 385 -5.80 -5.71 -19.67
C GLY A 385 -4.40 -6.09 -19.20
N LEU A 386 -3.66 -6.69 -20.12
CA LEU A 386 -2.31 -7.17 -19.87
C LEU A 386 -1.38 -6.66 -20.98
N SER A 387 -0.32 -5.95 -20.59
CA SER A 387 0.81 -5.65 -21.46
C SER A 387 1.86 -6.75 -21.33
N ALA A 388 2.41 -7.22 -22.44
CA ALA A 388 3.51 -8.17 -22.44
C ALA A 388 4.81 -7.56 -21.87
N LEU A 389 4.96 -6.23 -21.90
CA LEU A 389 6.16 -5.51 -21.43
C LEU A 389 6.00 -4.99 -20.01
N THR A 390 4.79 -4.52 -19.65
CA THR A 390 4.58 -3.77 -18.40
C THR A 390 3.74 -4.55 -17.38
N GLY A 391 3.05 -5.62 -17.79
CA GLY A 391 2.17 -6.41 -16.92
C GLY A 391 0.73 -5.92 -16.92
N GLU A 392 -0.05 -6.33 -15.92
CA GLU A 392 -1.46 -5.99 -15.81
C GLU A 392 -1.69 -4.49 -15.63
N TYR A 393 -2.76 -3.96 -16.27
CA TYR A 393 -3.17 -2.58 -16.12
C TYR A 393 -4.68 -2.46 -15.85
N SER A 394 -5.04 -1.36 -15.17
CA SER A 394 -6.41 -0.92 -14.95
C SER A 394 -6.63 0.46 -15.58
N VAL A 395 -7.77 0.67 -16.19
CA VAL A 395 -8.27 1.98 -16.60
C VAL A 395 -9.45 2.32 -15.72
N GLU A 396 -9.35 3.44 -15.00
CA GLU A 396 -10.28 3.82 -13.96
C GLU A 396 -10.81 5.24 -14.18
N ASP A 397 -12.11 5.45 -14.00
CA ASP A 397 -12.70 6.78 -13.87
C ASP A 397 -12.80 7.12 -12.38
N VAL A 398 -12.30 8.29 -11.98
CA VAL A 398 -12.26 8.76 -10.59
C VAL A 398 -12.78 10.18 -10.46
N ARG A 399 -13.27 10.58 -9.27
CA ARG A 399 -13.67 11.95 -9.00
C ARG A 399 -12.51 12.72 -8.36
N GLY A 400 -12.11 13.84 -8.99
CA GLY A 400 -11.11 14.77 -8.46
C GLY A 400 -11.66 15.70 -7.35
N GLU A 401 -10.75 16.44 -6.68
CA GLU A 401 -11.12 17.43 -5.65
C GLU A 401 -11.99 18.56 -6.18
N ASP A 402 -11.77 18.94 -7.43
CA ASP A 402 -12.51 19.96 -8.16
C ASP A 402 -13.93 19.51 -8.59
N GLY A 403 -14.30 18.25 -8.27
CA GLY A 403 -15.58 17.65 -8.63
C GLY A 403 -15.66 17.16 -10.06
N HIS A 404 -14.62 17.31 -10.89
CA HIS A 404 -14.56 16.75 -12.23
C HIS A 404 -14.22 15.26 -12.19
N LEU A 405 -14.58 14.55 -13.26
CA LEU A 405 -14.17 13.17 -13.45
C LEU A 405 -12.88 13.11 -14.28
N TYR A 406 -12.00 12.19 -13.91
CA TYR A 406 -10.73 11.92 -14.55
C TYR A 406 -10.62 10.45 -14.89
N ARG A 407 -10.08 10.14 -16.06
CA ARG A 407 -9.71 8.78 -16.47
C ARG A 407 -8.23 8.58 -16.25
N ARG A 408 -7.88 7.49 -15.58
CA ARG A 408 -6.51 7.14 -15.19
C ARG A 408 -6.12 5.80 -15.79
N LEU A 409 -4.89 5.69 -16.29
CA LEU A 409 -4.21 4.43 -16.59
C LEU A 409 -3.24 4.13 -15.43
N ILE A 410 -3.32 2.92 -14.89
CA ILE A 410 -2.50 2.46 -13.77
C ILE A 410 -2.00 1.05 -14.07
N PHE A 411 -0.69 0.83 -13.98
CA PHE A 411 -0.10 -0.50 -14.04
C PHE A 411 -0.06 -1.13 -12.64
N MET A 412 -0.49 -2.38 -12.52
CA MET A 412 -0.68 -3.04 -11.22
C MET A 412 0.64 -3.35 -10.50
N ASN A 413 1.75 -3.48 -11.23
CA ASN A 413 3.10 -3.62 -10.67
C ASN A 413 3.58 -2.35 -9.93
N ASN A 414 3.01 -1.16 -10.25
CA ASN A 414 3.24 0.09 -9.55
C ASN A 414 1.92 0.88 -9.40
N SER A 415 1.01 0.33 -8.62
CA SER A 415 -0.35 0.84 -8.45
C SER A 415 -0.44 2.20 -7.73
N GLN A 416 0.67 2.71 -7.21
CA GLN A 416 0.77 4.05 -6.61
C GLN A 416 1.07 5.14 -7.65
N LEU A 417 1.43 4.78 -8.88
CA LEU A 417 1.73 5.73 -9.95
C LEU A 417 0.60 5.77 -10.97
N VAL A 418 0.07 6.97 -11.22
CA VAL A 418 -0.82 7.23 -12.34
C VAL A 418 0.03 7.42 -13.59
N GLN A 419 -0.01 6.45 -14.50
CA GLN A 419 0.77 6.49 -15.73
C GLN A 419 0.24 7.52 -16.71
N SER A 420 -1.08 7.71 -16.78
CA SER A 420 -1.72 8.72 -17.62
C SER A 420 -3.04 9.14 -17.03
N GLU A 421 -3.37 10.43 -17.18
CA GLU A 421 -4.63 10.99 -16.72
C GLU A 421 -5.24 11.90 -17.79
N SER A 422 -6.56 11.85 -17.94
CA SER A 422 -7.32 12.75 -18.79
C SER A 422 -8.63 13.15 -18.13
N ARG A 423 -8.97 14.44 -18.17
CA ARG A 423 -10.24 14.95 -17.68
C ARG A 423 -11.38 14.47 -18.57
N LEU A 424 -12.52 14.14 -17.95
CA LEU A 424 -13.73 13.72 -18.65
C LEU A 424 -14.77 14.84 -18.72
N GLN A 425 -15.51 14.87 -19.83
CA GLN A 425 -16.63 15.77 -20.05
C GLN A 425 -17.85 15.01 -20.59
N SER A 426 -19.04 15.61 -20.47
CA SER A 426 -20.25 15.05 -21.08
C SER A 426 -20.23 15.19 -22.59
N LYS A 427 -20.57 14.10 -23.31
CA LYS A 427 -20.76 14.13 -24.78
C LYS A 427 -21.77 15.18 -25.23
N ALA A 428 -22.77 15.50 -24.39
CA ALA A 428 -23.76 16.55 -24.65
C ALA A 428 -23.15 17.95 -24.67
N THR A 429 -22.11 18.23 -23.85
CA THR A 429 -21.40 19.51 -23.85
C THR A 429 -20.43 19.63 -25.02
N ALA A 430 -19.82 18.53 -25.45
CA ALA A 430 -18.91 18.50 -26.59
C ALA A 430 -19.62 18.87 -27.91
N SER A 431 -20.93 18.62 -28.05
CA SER A 431 -21.72 18.91 -29.28
C SER A 431 -22.39 20.29 -29.30
N SER A 432 -22.32 21.10 -28.22
CA SER A 432 -23.17 22.30 -28.08
C SER A 432 -22.46 23.65 -28.20
N THR A 433 -21.28 23.76 -28.81
CA THR A 433 -20.56 25.03 -29.00
C THR A 433 -21.21 26.03 -30.00
N HIS A 434 -22.38 25.71 -30.55
CA HIS A 434 -23.12 26.62 -31.43
C HIS A 434 -24.56 26.89 -30.98
N LYS A 435 -24.74 27.61 -29.84
CA LYS A 435 -25.95 28.47 -29.65
C LYS A 435 -25.79 29.37 -28.44
N LYS A 436 -25.48 30.67 -28.68
CA LYS A 436 -25.67 31.73 -27.68
C LYS A 436 -27.15 31.79 -27.29
N LYS A 437 -27.45 31.60 -25.99
CA LYS A 437 -28.74 32.01 -25.41
C LYS A 437 -28.54 32.69 -24.08
N ASN A 438 -29.25 33.83 -23.94
CA ASN A 438 -29.27 34.80 -22.88
C ASN A 438 -29.38 34.22 -21.47
N LYS A 439 -28.50 34.68 -20.60
CA LYS A 439 -28.53 34.43 -19.15
C LYS A 439 -29.63 35.20 -18.45
N ARG A 440 -30.52 34.49 -17.75
CA ARG A 440 -31.19 34.99 -16.54
C ARG A 440 -30.39 34.50 -15.33
N LYS A 441 -29.98 35.44 -14.46
CA LYS A 441 -29.30 35.15 -13.19
C LYS A 441 -30.24 34.36 -12.25
N ALA A 442 -29.89 33.12 -11.94
CA ALA A 442 -30.49 32.41 -10.80
C ALA A 442 -29.51 32.48 -9.62
N LYS A 443 -30.04 32.71 -8.43
CA LYS A 443 -29.30 32.75 -7.16
C LYS A 443 -28.71 31.36 -6.86
N ALA A 444 -27.46 31.34 -6.41
CA ALA A 444 -26.77 30.12 -5.93
C ALA A 444 -27.48 29.59 -4.68
N SER A 445 -28.02 28.39 -4.79
CA SER A 445 -28.34 27.48 -3.69
C SER A 445 -27.19 26.51 -3.53
N VAL A 446 -26.86 26.13 -2.29
CA VAL A 446 -25.86 25.16 -1.90
C VAL A 446 -26.06 23.87 -2.73
N SER A 447 -25.05 23.46 -3.50
CA SER A 447 -25.16 22.43 -4.51
C SER A 447 -25.18 21.05 -3.90
N GLU A 448 -26.21 20.28 -4.23
CA GLU A 448 -26.14 18.84 -4.34
C GLU A 448 -24.99 18.45 -5.29
N ALA A 449 -24.21 17.42 -4.94
CA ALA A 449 -23.15 16.90 -5.80
C ALA A 449 -23.72 16.60 -7.20
N PRO A 450 -23.03 16.98 -8.29
CA PRO A 450 -23.54 16.71 -9.63
C PRO A 450 -23.73 15.21 -9.81
N ALA A 451 -24.91 14.82 -10.34
CA ALA A 451 -25.23 13.42 -10.64
C ALA A 451 -24.11 12.82 -11.51
N LEU A 452 -23.63 11.63 -11.13
CA LEU A 452 -22.61 10.90 -11.88
C LEU A 452 -23.10 10.65 -13.30
N MET A 453 -22.32 11.07 -14.30
CA MET A 453 -22.59 10.78 -15.71
C MET A 453 -22.51 9.26 -15.95
N GLU A 454 -23.44 8.71 -16.72
CA GLU A 454 -23.31 7.32 -17.17
C GLU A 454 -22.02 7.12 -18.01
N ALA A 455 -21.38 5.98 -17.91
CA ALA A 455 -20.10 5.69 -18.58
C ALA A 455 -20.16 5.95 -20.10
N LYS A 456 -21.30 5.64 -20.74
CA LYS A 456 -21.55 5.87 -22.19
C LYS A 456 -21.57 7.35 -22.60
N ASP A 457 -21.84 8.26 -21.65
CA ASP A 457 -21.97 9.70 -21.91
C ASP A 457 -20.68 10.48 -21.60
N ARG A 458 -19.63 9.79 -21.14
CA ARG A 458 -18.31 10.37 -20.86
C ARG A 458 -17.46 10.40 -22.14
N SER A 459 -16.74 11.50 -22.32
CA SER A 459 -15.71 11.65 -23.35
C SER A 459 -14.51 12.41 -22.77
N VAL A 460 -13.32 12.16 -23.32
CA VAL A 460 -12.11 12.87 -22.92
C VAL A 460 -12.20 14.34 -23.34
N ASP A 461 -11.84 15.25 -22.45
CA ASP A 461 -11.66 16.67 -22.71
C ASP A 461 -10.27 16.92 -23.32
N ARG A 462 -10.19 16.94 -24.63
CA ARG A 462 -8.92 17.13 -25.39
C ARG A 462 -8.32 18.53 -25.25
N GLY A 463 -9.07 19.48 -24.70
CA GLY A 463 -8.61 20.85 -24.49
C GLY A 463 -7.92 21.07 -23.14
N PHE A 464 -7.88 20.06 -22.29
CA PHE A 464 -7.30 20.09 -20.97
C PHE A 464 -6.13 19.11 -20.87
N LEU A 465 -4.97 19.61 -20.44
CA LEU A 465 -3.79 18.80 -20.11
C LEU A 465 -3.74 18.63 -18.58
N CYS A 466 -3.77 17.39 -18.12
CA CYS A 466 -3.75 17.09 -16.68
C CYS A 466 -2.37 17.28 -16.05
N CYS A 467 -1.30 17.22 -16.85
CA CYS A 467 0.07 17.31 -16.39
C CYS A 467 0.66 18.68 -16.70
N THR A 468 1.10 19.42 -15.70
CA THR A 468 1.69 20.75 -15.89
C THR A 468 2.95 20.72 -16.75
N HIS A 469 3.76 19.66 -16.70
CA HIS A 469 4.92 19.52 -17.58
C HIS A 469 4.52 19.47 -19.06
N HIS A 470 3.37 18.89 -19.43
CA HIS A 470 2.85 18.93 -20.80
C HIS A 470 2.48 20.37 -21.20
N GLU A 471 1.89 21.15 -20.29
CA GLU A 471 1.61 22.56 -20.55
C GLU A 471 2.88 23.37 -20.82
N VAL A 472 3.96 23.10 -20.02
CA VAL A 472 5.27 23.74 -20.23
C VAL A 472 5.88 23.31 -21.55
N MET A 473 5.77 22.05 -21.96
CA MET A 473 6.23 21.56 -23.26
C MET A 473 5.49 22.22 -24.43
N VAL A 474 4.16 22.36 -24.33
CA VAL A 474 3.38 23.13 -25.31
C VAL A 474 3.80 24.60 -25.37
N ALA A 475 4.03 25.20 -24.20
CA ALA A 475 4.50 26.59 -24.12
C ALA A 475 5.89 26.79 -24.76
N GLY A 476 6.73 25.76 -24.69
CA GLY A 476 8.08 25.76 -25.33
C GLY A 476 8.06 26.02 -26.82
N PHE A 477 6.95 25.70 -27.53
CA PHE A 477 6.81 26.05 -28.96
C PHE A 477 6.95 27.55 -29.24
N ALA A 478 6.70 28.41 -28.27
CA ALA A 478 6.94 29.84 -28.39
C ALA A 478 8.42 30.19 -28.70
N MET A 479 9.36 29.30 -28.38
CA MET A 479 10.78 29.51 -28.67
C MET A 479 11.14 29.35 -30.15
N LEU A 480 10.28 28.71 -30.96
CA LEU A 480 10.48 28.61 -32.41
C LEU A 480 10.24 29.92 -33.14
N GLY A 481 9.59 30.88 -32.50
CA GLY A 481 9.23 32.18 -33.09
C GLY A 481 7.87 32.17 -33.77
N THR A 482 7.30 33.37 -33.93
CA THR A 482 5.94 33.58 -34.49
C THR A 482 5.81 33.10 -35.95
N ASP A 483 6.88 33.27 -36.74
CA ASP A 483 6.91 32.89 -38.13
C ASP A 483 6.79 31.37 -38.34
N ALA A 484 7.45 30.57 -37.54
CA ALA A 484 7.39 29.12 -37.59
C ALA A 484 5.98 28.58 -37.24
N ILE A 485 5.34 29.18 -36.21
CA ILE A 485 4.02 28.74 -35.71
C ILE A 485 2.89 29.11 -36.68
N ASN A 486 3.00 30.23 -37.34
CA ASN A 486 1.95 30.75 -38.23
C ASN A 486 2.16 30.42 -39.69
N ASN A 487 3.27 29.80 -40.07
CA ASN A 487 3.55 29.41 -41.45
C ASN A 487 2.71 28.18 -41.84
N LYS A 488 1.78 28.38 -42.79
CA LYS A 488 0.93 27.29 -43.30
C LYS A 488 1.62 26.42 -44.35
N ASP A 489 2.67 26.92 -44.94
CA ASP A 489 3.36 26.27 -46.07
C ASP A 489 4.52 25.37 -45.59
N GLN A 490 5.00 25.60 -44.38
CA GLN A 490 6.05 24.77 -43.78
C GLN A 490 5.57 24.20 -42.43
N PRO A 491 5.20 22.92 -42.39
CA PRO A 491 4.78 22.29 -41.13
C PRO A 491 5.94 22.17 -40.15
N VAL A 492 5.66 22.35 -38.86
CA VAL A 492 6.59 22.09 -37.76
C VAL A 492 6.69 20.58 -37.54
N SER A 493 7.87 20.03 -37.76
CA SER A 493 8.14 18.60 -37.61
C SER A 493 8.47 18.30 -36.16
N VAL A 494 7.72 17.40 -35.52
CA VAL A 494 7.85 17.05 -34.08
C VAL A 494 8.09 15.56 -33.93
N LEU A 495 9.15 15.18 -33.23
CA LEU A 495 9.38 13.83 -32.75
C LEU A 495 9.12 13.78 -31.24
N LEU A 496 8.18 12.95 -30.80
CA LEU A 496 7.88 12.72 -29.39
C LEU A 496 8.21 11.28 -29.01
N VAL A 497 9.00 11.07 -27.99
CA VAL A 497 9.28 9.75 -27.43
C VAL A 497 8.47 9.59 -26.15
N GLY A 498 7.59 8.57 -26.16
CA GLY A 498 6.58 8.32 -25.13
C GLY A 498 5.19 8.77 -25.56
N LEU A 499 4.19 7.87 -25.47
CA LEU A 499 2.80 8.14 -25.83
C LEU A 499 1.93 8.34 -24.60
N GLY A 500 2.04 7.45 -23.61
CA GLY A 500 1.11 7.36 -22.50
C GLY A 500 -0.34 7.27 -22.99
N GLY A 501 -1.26 8.03 -22.39
CA GLY A 501 -2.64 8.13 -22.85
C GLY A 501 -2.83 8.96 -24.13
N GLY A 502 -1.76 9.48 -24.73
CA GLY A 502 -1.81 10.26 -25.96
C GLY A 502 -2.30 11.70 -25.78
N GLY A 503 -2.42 12.21 -24.57
CA GLY A 503 -2.95 13.56 -24.30
C GLY A 503 -2.12 14.67 -24.93
N LEU A 504 -0.80 14.65 -24.73
CA LEU A 504 0.11 15.66 -25.30
C LEU A 504 0.15 15.65 -26.83
N PRO A 505 0.41 14.52 -27.52
CA PRO A 505 0.44 14.52 -28.98
C PRO A 505 -0.92 14.83 -29.60
N GLN A 506 -2.03 14.42 -28.97
CA GLN A 506 -3.37 14.74 -29.44
C GLN A 506 -3.68 16.24 -29.29
N PHE A 507 -3.23 16.87 -28.19
CA PHE A 507 -3.36 18.32 -27.99
C PHE A 507 -2.57 19.09 -29.04
N LEU A 508 -1.33 18.69 -29.35
CA LEU A 508 -0.51 19.28 -30.41
C LEU A 508 -1.21 19.15 -31.77
N HIS A 509 -1.74 17.99 -32.10
CA HIS A 509 -2.47 17.73 -33.33
C HIS A 509 -3.71 18.63 -33.46
N ASP A 510 -4.50 18.78 -32.41
CA ASP A 510 -5.77 19.49 -32.44
C ASP A 510 -5.61 21.02 -32.47
N PHE A 511 -4.61 21.55 -31.72
CA PHE A 511 -4.45 22.99 -31.49
C PHE A 511 -3.22 23.62 -32.16
N VAL A 512 -2.15 22.86 -32.39
CA VAL A 512 -0.96 23.33 -33.12
C VAL A 512 -1.02 22.80 -34.57
N ARG A 513 -1.86 23.41 -35.38
CA ARG A 513 -2.23 22.88 -36.71
C ARG A 513 -1.09 22.73 -37.70
N CYS A 514 -0.04 23.55 -37.55
CA CYS A 514 1.16 23.42 -38.36
C CYS A 514 2.02 22.21 -37.92
N ALA A 515 1.76 21.58 -36.77
CA ALA A 515 2.56 20.46 -36.32
C ALA A 515 2.25 19.18 -37.07
N ARG A 516 3.31 18.47 -37.46
CA ARG A 516 3.31 17.05 -37.86
C ARG A 516 4.07 16.29 -36.75
N VAL A 517 3.35 15.41 -36.08
CA VAL A 517 3.84 14.75 -34.90
C VAL A 517 4.08 13.28 -35.19
N GLU A 518 5.30 12.84 -34.96
CA GLU A 518 5.70 11.44 -34.97
C GLU A 518 5.96 11.02 -33.51
N VAL A 519 5.25 10.00 -33.05
CA VAL A 519 5.37 9.50 -31.68
C VAL A 519 6.01 8.12 -31.70
N VAL A 520 7.03 7.91 -30.88
CA VAL A 520 7.62 6.58 -30.69
C VAL A 520 7.16 6.02 -29.35
N GLU A 521 6.50 4.85 -29.40
CA GLU A 521 5.99 4.16 -28.23
C GLU A 521 6.53 2.72 -28.19
N LEU A 522 7.05 2.32 -27.03
CA LEU A 522 7.64 1.01 -26.85
C LEU A 522 6.58 -0.09 -26.71
N ASP A 523 5.50 0.20 -25.99
CA ASP A 523 4.49 -0.79 -25.58
C ASP A 523 3.24 -0.73 -26.46
N PRO A 524 2.98 -1.76 -27.29
CA PRO A 524 1.78 -1.80 -28.14
C PRO A 524 0.47 -1.71 -27.33
N ALA A 525 0.45 -2.22 -26.08
CA ALA A 525 -0.72 -2.16 -25.22
C ALA A 525 -1.04 -0.70 -24.81
N VAL A 526 -0.02 0.15 -24.64
CA VAL A 526 -0.21 1.58 -24.36
C VAL A 526 -0.91 2.27 -25.54
N LEU A 527 -0.54 1.96 -26.78
CA LEU A 527 -1.22 2.50 -27.97
C LEU A 527 -2.69 2.05 -28.02
N GLU A 528 -2.96 0.78 -27.76
CA GLU A 528 -4.33 0.25 -27.72
C GLU A 528 -5.17 0.94 -26.65
N VAL A 529 -4.61 1.13 -25.45
CA VAL A 529 -5.25 1.85 -24.35
C VAL A 529 -5.53 3.30 -24.70
N ALA A 530 -4.56 4.00 -25.29
CA ALA A 530 -4.74 5.40 -25.72
C ALA A 530 -5.89 5.54 -26.71
N GLN A 531 -5.97 4.65 -27.68
CA GLN A 531 -7.03 4.65 -28.70
C GLN A 531 -8.40 4.26 -28.14
N THR A 532 -8.43 3.23 -27.29
CA THR A 532 -9.71 2.68 -26.79
C THR A 532 -10.32 3.56 -25.71
N TRP A 533 -9.49 4.06 -24.79
CA TRP A 533 -9.99 4.68 -23.57
C TRP A 533 -9.72 6.18 -23.48
N PHE A 534 -8.62 6.70 -24.05
CA PHE A 534 -8.23 8.10 -23.94
C PHE A 534 -8.59 8.96 -25.16
N GLY A 535 -9.29 8.38 -26.14
CA GLY A 535 -9.78 9.10 -27.30
C GLY A 535 -8.67 9.56 -28.25
N PHE A 536 -7.50 8.93 -28.18
CA PHE A 536 -6.39 9.16 -29.08
C PHE A 536 -6.73 8.71 -30.50
N GLN A 537 -6.38 9.51 -31.48
CA GLN A 537 -6.63 9.24 -32.90
C GLN A 537 -5.40 9.64 -33.71
N ASN A 538 -4.82 8.70 -34.41
CA ASN A 538 -3.76 8.93 -35.39
C ASN A 538 -4.29 9.15 -36.78
N ASP A 539 -3.58 9.95 -37.55
CA ASP A 539 -3.86 10.26 -38.95
C ASP A 539 -2.56 10.57 -39.72
N GLU A 540 -2.65 11.29 -40.84
CA GLU A 540 -1.48 11.66 -41.63
C GLU A 540 -0.56 12.67 -40.96
N ARG A 541 -1.08 13.49 -40.02
CA ARG A 541 -0.32 14.48 -39.24
C ARG A 541 0.14 14.00 -37.88
N LEU A 542 -0.46 12.92 -37.37
CA LEU A 542 -0.13 12.33 -36.08
C LEU A 542 0.06 10.83 -36.27
N LYS A 543 1.32 10.40 -36.27
CA LYS A 543 1.70 8.99 -36.51
C LYS A 543 2.34 8.40 -35.26
N VAL A 544 2.08 7.11 -35.03
CA VAL A 544 2.75 6.35 -33.96
C VAL A 544 3.60 5.26 -34.58
N ILE A 545 4.84 5.19 -34.13
CA ILE A 545 5.82 4.16 -34.46
C ILE A 545 6.01 3.30 -33.21
N LEU A 546 5.72 2.00 -33.33
CA LEU A 546 5.98 1.05 -32.23
C LEU A 546 7.45 0.62 -32.29
N GLY A 547 8.19 0.89 -31.22
CA GLY A 547 9.61 0.54 -31.11
C GLY A 547 10.33 1.25 -29.97
N ASP A 548 11.59 0.90 -29.81
CA ASP A 548 12.48 1.53 -28.82
C ASP A 548 12.93 2.92 -29.31
N GLY A 549 12.64 3.96 -28.50
CA GLY A 549 12.99 5.35 -28.79
C GLY A 549 14.49 5.59 -28.95
N LEU A 550 15.34 4.87 -28.19
CA LEU A 550 16.79 4.97 -28.30
C LEU A 550 17.28 4.43 -29.65
N GLU A 551 16.76 3.27 -30.05
CA GLU A 551 17.11 2.63 -31.32
C GLU A 551 16.58 3.45 -32.50
N HIS A 552 15.38 3.98 -32.39
CA HIS A 552 14.77 4.83 -33.42
C HIS A 552 15.61 6.09 -33.69
N ILE A 553 16.05 6.81 -32.64
CA ILE A 553 16.89 7.99 -32.76
C ILE A 553 18.26 7.64 -33.39
N ARG A 554 18.89 6.54 -33.01
CA ARG A 554 20.15 6.08 -33.61
C ARG A 554 19.98 5.73 -35.08
N THR A 555 18.87 5.12 -35.44
CA THR A 555 18.54 4.74 -36.82
C THR A 555 18.35 5.97 -37.68
N LEU A 556 17.55 6.96 -37.24
CA LEU A 556 17.34 8.21 -37.97
C LEU A 556 18.64 8.98 -38.19
N GLU A 557 19.50 9.04 -37.18
CA GLU A 557 20.79 9.71 -37.27
C GLU A 557 21.71 8.99 -38.27
N SER A 558 21.79 7.67 -38.23
CA SER A 558 22.63 6.87 -39.12
C SER A 558 22.18 6.92 -40.58
N GLN A 559 20.89 6.99 -40.82
CA GLN A 559 20.31 7.10 -42.19
C GLN A 559 20.54 8.50 -42.80
N GLY A 560 20.61 9.55 -41.96
CA GLY A 560 20.74 10.92 -42.41
C GLY A 560 19.49 11.44 -43.15
N GLY A 561 19.48 12.75 -43.40
CA GLY A 561 18.38 13.39 -44.18
C GLY A 561 17.10 13.64 -43.37
N HIS A 562 17.01 13.20 -42.12
CA HIS A 562 15.90 13.49 -41.23
C HIS A 562 16.24 14.72 -40.39
N SER A 563 15.27 15.63 -40.20
CA SER A 563 15.39 16.77 -39.31
C SER A 563 14.06 17.16 -38.70
N PHE A 564 14.08 17.51 -37.42
CA PHE A 564 12.92 17.91 -36.63
C PHE A 564 13.08 19.33 -36.09
N ASP A 565 12.00 20.08 -36.08
CA ASP A 565 11.97 21.38 -35.42
C ASP A 565 11.86 21.25 -33.90
N VAL A 566 11.20 20.17 -33.43
CA VAL A 566 11.05 19.85 -32.03
C VAL A 566 11.28 18.36 -31.79
N ILE A 567 12.11 18.04 -30.80
CA ILE A 567 12.23 16.67 -30.25
C ILE A 567 11.86 16.73 -28.78
N MET A 568 10.97 15.84 -28.35
CA MET A 568 10.42 15.80 -26.98
C MET A 568 10.62 14.43 -26.35
N PHE A 569 11.12 14.40 -25.11
CA PHE A 569 11.20 13.17 -24.33
C PHE A 569 10.26 13.27 -23.13
N ASP A 570 9.27 12.39 -23.11
CA ASP A 570 8.34 12.18 -22.02
C ASP A 570 8.21 10.68 -21.74
N VAL A 571 9.33 10.11 -21.30
CA VAL A 571 9.51 8.66 -21.11
C VAL A 571 9.79 8.37 -19.65
N ASP A 572 8.95 7.57 -19.03
CA ASP A 572 9.10 7.15 -17.64
C ASP A 572 9.95 5.88 -17.52
N SER A 573 10.83 5.86 -16.51
CA SER A 573 11.54 4.65 -16.10
C SER A 573 10.68 3.89 -15.08
N LYS A 574 10.42 2.62 -15.34
CA LYS A 574 9.68 1.76 -14.43
C LYS A 574 10.48 1.32 -13.20
N ASP A 575 11.78 1.65 -13.17
CA ASP A 575 12.69 1.38 -12.05
C ASP A 575 12.80 2.60 -11.14
N THR A 576 12.12 2.53 -10.00
CA THR A 576 12.11 3.59 -8.98
C THR A 576 13.39 3.66 -8.15
N THR A 577 14.30 2.69 -8.28
CA THR A 577 15.54 2.61 -7.49
C THR A 577 16.66 3.48 -8.03
N LEU A 578 16.53 3.96 -9.26
CA LEU A 578 17.60 4.68 -9.98
C LEU A 578 17.79 6.16 -9.56
N GLY A 579 17.00 6.68 -8.62
CA GLY A 579 17.06 8.11 -8.21
C GLY A 579 16.52 9.09 -9.26
N MET A 580 16.30 8.64 -10.50
CA MET A 580 15.70 9.38 -11.60
C MET A 580 14.65 8.49 -12.28
N SER A 581 13.40 8.95 -12.28
CA SER A 581 12.28 8.20 -12.86
C SER A 581 11.89 8.64 -14.28
N CYS A 582 12.25 9.85 -14.68
CA CYS A 582 12.01 10.35 -16.03
C CYS A 582 13.19 11.25 -16.46
N PRO A 583 13.79 10.99 -17.62
CA PRO A 583 13.73 9.79 -18.43
C PRO A 583 14.62 8.65 -17.86
N PRO A 584 14.59 7.44 -18.44
CA PRO A 584 15.62 6.42 -18.15
C PRO A 584 17.03 6.93 -18.41
N PRO A 585 18.07 6.53 -17.64
CA PRO A 585 19.41 7.08 -17.72
C PRO A 585 20.04 7.10 -19.12
N ALA A 586 19.72 6.11 -19.95
CA ALA A 586 20.23 6.01 -21.32
C ALA A 586 19.78 7.16 -22.24
N PHE A 587 18.65 7.81 -21.94
CA PHE A 587 18.14 8.96 -22.72
C PHE A 587 18.91 10.27 -22.46
N VAL A 588 19.70 10.33 -21.41
CA VAL A 588 20.52 11.49 -21.06
C VAL A 588 22.02 11.23 -21.18
N GLU A 589 22.40 10.16 -21.88
CA GLU A 589 23.80 9.92 -22.26
C GLU A 589 24.26 10.92 -23.32
N THR A 590 25.47 11.41 -23.18
CA THR A 590 26.03 12.41 -24.09
C THR A 590 26.05 11.97 -25.56
N SER A 591 26.21 10.67 -25.82
CA SER A 591 26.16 10.09 -27.17
C SER A 591 24.77 10.27 -27.80
N LEU A 592 23.71 9.95 -27.06
CA LEU A 592 22.34 10.10 -27.53
C LEU A 592 21.96 11.58 -27.68
N LEU A 593 22.33 12.42 -26.71
CA LEU A 593 22.09 13.87 -26.79
C LEU A 593 22.75 14.51 -28.01
N LYS A 594 23.92 14.04 -28.46
CA LYS A 594 24.52 14.44 -29.72
C LYS A 594 23.72 14.00 -30.94
N ASN A 595 23.16 12.78 -30.93
CA ASN A 595 22.28 12.33 -32.01
C ASN A 595 20.99 13.19 -32.07
N VAL A 596 20.39 13.48 -30.90
CA VAL A 596 19.26 14.42 -30.82
C VAL A 596 19.62 15.78 -31.39
N TYR A 597 20.79 16.32 -31.03
CA TYR A 597 21.28 17.60 -31.54
C TYR A 597 21.48 17.57 -33.06
N SER A 598 22.04 16.49 -33.64
CA SER A 598 22.20 16.34 -35.09
C SER A 598 20.87 16.33 -35.84
N LEU A 599 19.88 15.66 -35.29
CA LEU A 599 18.52 15.53 -35.87
C LEU A 599 17.67 16.81 -35.78
N LEU A 600 18.08 17.81 -35.01
CA LEU A 600 17.34 19.08 -34.93
C LEU A 600 17.70 20.00 -36.11
N THR A 601 16.68 20.73 -36.60
CA THR A 601 16.91 21.89 -37.52
C THR A 601 17.78 22.96 -36.86
N PRO A 602 18.38 23.89 -37.59
CA PRO A 602 19.25 24.95 -36.99
C PRO A 602 18.57 25.80 -35.93
N ARG A 603 17.27 25.96 -35.99
CA ARG A 603 16.46 26.65 -34.95
C ARG A 603 15.71 25.67 -34.05
N GLY A 604 16.04 24.39 -34.12
CA GLY A 604 15.30 23.32 -33.43
C GLY A 604 15.43 23.39 -31.91
N LEU A 605 14.45 22.79 -31.27
CA LEU A 605 14.27 22.76 -29.82
C LEU A 605 14.18 21.31 -29.32
N PHE A 606 14.97 20.96 -28.34
CA PHE A 606 14.83 19.72 -27.58
C PHE A 606 14.17 20.01 -26.24
N MET A 607 13.13 19.25 -25.91
CA MET A 607 12.39 19.34 -24.66
C MET A 607 12.49 18.03 -23.89
N LEU A 608 12.82 18.12 -22.61
CA LEU A 608 13.02 16.96 -21.74
C LEU A 608 12.22 17.13 -20.45
N ASN A 609 11.28 16.21 -20.18
CA ASN A 609 10.73 16.06 -18.85
C ASN A 609 11.77 15.36 -17.98
N LEU A 610 12.17 15.97 -16.86
CA LEU A 610 13.15 15.44 -15.93
C LEU A 610 12.52 15.28 -14.56
N VAL A 611 12.49 14.04 -14.05
CA VAL A 611 12.04 13.70 -12.69
C VAL A 611 13.19 13.02 -11.97
N CYS A 612 13.97 13.82 -11.23
CA CYS A 612 15.18 13.35 -10.56
C CYS A 612 15.20 13.84 -9.11
N ARG A 613 15.11 12.89 -8.15
CA ARG A 613 15.17 13.19 -6.72
C ARG A 613 16.60 13.32 -6.19
N ASP A 614 17.55 12.68 -6.84
CA ASP A 614 18.96 12.78 -6.50
C ASP A 614 19.57 14.05 -7.08
N SER A 615 19.98 14.96 -6.21
CA SER A 615 20.53 16.28 -6.60
C SER A 615 21.87 16.17 -7.33
N ALA A 616 22.72 15.17 -7.01
CA ALA A 616 24.00 14.96 -7.66
C ALA A 616 23.79 14.39 -9.08
N LEU A 617 22.87 13.44 -9.22
CA LEU A 617 22.47 12.88 -10.51
C LEU A 617 21.83 13.97 -11.39
N ARG A 618 20.90 14.77 -10.83
CA ARG A 618 20.31 15.92 -11.54
C ARG A 618 21.38 16.86 -12.07
N LYS A 619 22.36 17.24 -11.24
CA LYS A 619 23.46 18.08 -11.64
C LYS A 619 24.26 17.48 -12.80
N SER A 620 24.58 16.18 -12.71
CA SER A 620 25.28 15.46 -13.78
C SER A 620 24.49 15.42 -15.11
N VAL A 621 23.16 15.29 -15.04
CA VAL A 621 22.29 15.37 -16.24
C VAL A 621 22.37 16.76 -16.86
N LEU A 622 22.25 17.82 -16.05
CA LEU A 622 22.36 19.22 -16.54
C LEU A 622 23.71 19.49 -17.21
N GLU A 623 24.81 19.05 -16.62
CA GLU A 623 26.16 19.20 -17.18
C GLU A 623 26.28 18.51 -18.56
N ARG A 624 25.71 17.31 -18.73
CA ARG A 624 25.69 16.59 -20.01
C ARG A 624 24.84 17.30 -21.06
N VAL A 625 23.70 17.83 -20.68
CA VAL A 625 22.81 18.58 -21.58
C VAL A 625 23.50 19.89 -22.03
N GLN A 626 24.11 20.63 -21.10
CA GLN A 626 24.82 21.88 -21.39
C GLN A 626 26.08 21.66 -22.24
N ALA A 627 26.73 20.49 -22.14
CA ALA A 627 27.87 20.15 -23.00
C ALA A 627 27.49 19.97 -24.47
N VAL A 628 26.19 19.77 -24.78
CA VAL A 628 25.68 19.53 -26.13
C VAL A 628 24.88 20.74 -26.64
N PHE A 629 24.05 21.34 -25.80
CA PHE A 629 23.16 22.44 -26.20
C PHE A 629 23.67 23.78 -25.70
N PRO A 630 23.82 24.76 -26.57
CA PRO A 630 24.44 26.08 -26.23
C PRO A 630 23.51 26.94 -25.35
N ARG A 631 22.22 26.67 -25.31
CA ARG A 631 21.24 27.38 -24.47
C ARG A 631 20.24 26.39 -23.88
N VAL A 632 20.19 26.36 -22.55
CA VAL A 632 19.30 25.49 -21.79
C VAL A 632 18.47 26.35 -20.83
N PHE A 633 17.17 26.18 -20.86
CA PHE A 633 16.24 26.78 -19.91
C PHE A 633 15.62 25.67 -19.08
N SER A 634 15.34 25.94 -17.84
CA SER A 634 14.68 25.04 -16.91
C SER A 634 13.42 25.67 -16.36
N ARG A 635 12.37 24.87 -16.23
CA ARG A 635 11.13 25.19 -15.56
C ARG A 635 10.77 24.09 -14.57
N GLY A 636 11.01 24.32 -13.28
CA GLY A 636 10.52 23.43 -12.21
C GLY A 636 9.01 23.62 -12.00
N ILE A 637 8.31 22.54 -11.70
CA ILE A 637 6.87 22.57 -11.45
C ILE A 637 6.61 22.68 -9.96
N GLU A 638 5.83 23.67 -9.56
CA GLU A 638 5.52 23.92 -8.15
C GLU A 638 4.73 22.76 -7.55
N GLY A 639 5.20 22.22 -6.42
CA GLY A 639 4.58 21.08 -5.74
C GLY A 639 4.92 19.70 -6.32
N GLU A 640 5.71 19.65 -7.43
CA GLU A 640 6.12 18.40 -8.07
C GLU A 640 7.65 18.28 -8.13
N VAL A 641 8.15 17.08 -8.42
CA VAL A 641 9.60 16.84 -8.67
C VAL A 641 9.95 17.10 -10.13
N ASN A 642 8.93 17.27 -10.97
CA ASN A 642 9.08 17.47 -12.40
C ASN A 642 9.77 18.81 -12.74
N GLU A 643 10.72 18.74 -13.65
CA GLU A 643 11.41 19.87 -14.24
C GLU A 643 11.44 19.68 -15.77
N VAL A 644 11.03 20.70 -16.51
CA VAL A 644 11.10 20.65 -17.97
C VAL A 644 12.33 21.45 -18.42
N LEU A 645 13.23 20.79 -19.16
CA LEU A 645 14.37 21.42 -19.80
C LEU A 645 14.00 21.77 -21.24
N LEU A 646 14.25 23.02 -21.62
CA LEU A 646 14.05 23.54 -22.99
C LEU A 646 15.43 23.90 -23.55
N CYS A 647 15.90 23.07 -24.51
CA CYS A 647 17.29 23.12 -24.99
C CYS A 647 17.30 23.56 -26.45
N CYS A 648 17.84 24.79 -26.71
CA CYS A 648 17.89 25.37 -28.06
C CYS A 648 19.18 24.97 -28.80
N LYS A 649 19.07 24.57 -30.06
CA LYS A 649 20.23 24.32 -30.93
C LYS A 649 20.93 25.61 -31.34
N SER A 650 20.20 26.71 -31.52
CA SER A 650 20.74 28.02 -31.85
C SER A 650 21.39 28.71 -30.62
N PRO A 651 22.59 29.26 -30.72
CA PRO A 651 23.22 30.00 -29.62
C PRO A 651 22.50 31.31 -29.23
N GLY A 652 21.60 31.82 -30.08
CA GLY A 652 20.89 33.08 -29.86
C GLY A 652 21.76 34.32 -30.15
N GLU A 653 21.16 35.51 -30.02
CA GLU A 653 21.90 36.76 -30.12
C GLU A 653 22.74 37.00 -28.84
N GLU A 654 23.97 37.50 -29.01
CA GLU A 654 25.00 37.59 -27.96
C GLU A 654 24.70 38.55 -26.77
N HIS A 655 23.49 39.11 -26.65
CA HIS A 655 23.19 40.14 -25.66
C HIS A 655 22.26 39.66 -24.54
N LYS A 656 22.88 39.33 -23.40
CA LYS A 656 22.37 38.98 -22.07
C LYS A 656 22.02 37.51 -21.83
N PRO A 657 22.96 36.70 -21.33
CA PRO A 657 22.75 35.27 -21.07
C PRO A 657 21.78 34.92 -19.92
N HIS A 658 21.32 35.91 -19.14
CA HIS A 658 20.57 35.67 -17.90
C HIS A 658 19.15 36.22 -17.85
N SER A 659 18.53 36.57 -18.98
CA SER A 659 17.13 37.01 -18.99
C SER A 659 16.34 36.29 -20.10
N VAL A 660 15.08 35.93 -19.77
CA VAL A 660 14.12 35.47 -20.77
C VAL A 660 13.91 36.61 -21.78
N PRO A 661 14.10 36.36 -23.09
CA PRO A 661 13.95 37.41 -24.09
C PRO A 661 12.56 38.03 -24.05
N GLN A 662 12.46 39.36 -24.11
CA GLN A 662 11.18 40.07 -24.21
C GLN A 662 10.35 39.60 -25.43
N THR A 663 11.04 39.20 -26.49
CA THR A 663 10.46 38.61 -27.70
C THR A 663 9.74 37.31 -27.41
N LEU A 664 10.18 36.49 -26.45
CA LEU A 664 9.58 35.22 -26.08
C LEU A 664 8.17 35.44 -25.47
N LEU A 665 7.96 36.44 -24.64
CA LEU A 665 6.67 36.77 -24.08
C LEU A 665 5.67 37.22 -25.17
N GLN A 666 6.15 37.93 -26.20
CA GLN A 666 5.31 38.30 -27.33
C GLN A 666 4.94 37.06 -28.14
N THR A 667 5.89 36.19 -28.47
CA THR A 667 5.65 34.94 -29.17
C THR A 667 4.70 34.02 -28.38
N ALA A 668 4.84 33.99 -27.04
CA ALA A 668 3.92 33.26 -26.16
C ALA A 668 2.46 33.75 -26.28
N LYS A 669 2.26 35.07 -26.32
CA LYS A 669 0.93 35.66 -26.55
C LYS A 669 0.38 35.32 -27.94
N ASP A 670 1.22 35.33 -28.96
CA ASP A 670 0.84 34.98 -30.33
C ASP A 670 0.48 33.49 -30.43
N LEU A 671 1.25 32.60 -29.79
CA LEU A 671 0.93 31.18 -29.70
C LEU A 671 -0.42 30.98 -28.96
N GLN A 672 -0.61 31.63 -27.82
CA GLN A 672 -1.89 31.58 -27.07
C GLN A 672 -3.09 31.98 -27.94
N LYS A 673 -2.92 33.05 -28.74
CA LYS A 673 -3.96 33.51 -29.68
C LYS A 673 -4.19 32.48 -30.78
N THR A 674 -3.16 31.87 -31.32
CA THR A 674 -3.23 30.84 -32.38
C THR A 674 -3.94 29.59 -31.86
N LEU A 675 -3.58 29.09 -30.66
CA LEU A 675 -4.27 27.97 -30.05
C LEU A 675 -5.79 28.23 -29.90
N ARG A 676 -6.14 29.42 -29.41
CA ARG A 676 -7.55 29.81 -29.26
C ARG A 676 -8.28 30.00 -30.57
N ALA A 677 -7.62 30.48 -31.62
CA ALA A 677 -8.24 30.66 -32.97
C ALA A 677 -8.52 29.31 -33.63
N ASN A 678 -7.76 28.28 -33.32
CA ASN A 678 -7.91 26.96 -33.93
C ASN A 678 -9.10 26.14 -33.39
N THR A 679 -9.84 26.69 -32.41
CA THR A 679 -11.03 26.04 -31.80
C THR A 679 -12.23 25.90 -32.76
N GLN A 680 -12.24 26.55 -33.90
CA GLN A 680 -13.38 26.45 -34.85
C GLN A 680 -13.61 25.04 -35.44
N THR A 681 -12.60 24.18 -35.35
CA THR A 681 -12.65 22.78 -35.85
C THR A 681 -12.28 21.75 -34.76
N ALA A 682 -11.83 22.21 -33.62
CA ALA A 682 -11.55 21.34 -32.49
C ALA A 682 -12.81 21.13 -31.63
N PRO A 683 -12.99 19.94 -30.99
CA PRO A 683 -14.17 19.63 -30.21
C PRO A 683 -14.27 20.42 -28.87
N CYS A 684 -13.20 21.13 -28.48
CA CYS A 684 -13.11 21.85 -27.21
C CYS A 684 -12.18 23.07 -27.29
N VAL A 685 -12.20 23.92 -26.27
CA VAL A 685 -11.34 25.12 -26.17
C VAL A 685 -10.11 24.76 -25.34
N PRO A 686 -8.86 25.09 -25.78
CA PRO A 686 -7.67 24.81 -24.99
C PRO A 686 -7.65 25.65 -23.70
N GLN A 687 -7.40 24.97 -22.59
CA GLN A 687 -7.40 25.55 -21.24
C GLN A 687 -5.97 25.65 -20.71
N ILE A 688 -5.12 26.35 -21.45
CA ILE A 688 -3.69 26.54 -21.10
C ILE A 688 -3.37 28.04 -21.07
N ASP A 689 -2.52 28.48 -20.16
CA ASP A 689 -1.92 29.82 -20.14
C ASP A 689 -0.44 29.75 -20.48
N ILE A 690 -0.13 29.89 -21.78
CA ILE A 690 1.24 29.82 -22.29
C ILE A 690 2.15 30.85 -21.62
N THR A 691 1.63 32.05 -21.31
CA THR A 691 2.44 33.11 -20.70
C THR A 691 2.80 32.76 -19.27
N ALA A 692 1.89 32.21 -18.51
CA ALA A 692 2.14 31.75 -17.14
C ALA A 692 3.18 30.63 -17.12
N MET A 693 3.13 29.69 -18.04
CA MET A 693 4.07 28.56 -18.13
C MET A 693 5.52 29.01 -18.37
N LEU A 694 5.73 30.16 -19.03
CA LEU A 694 7.06 30.69 -19.38
C LEU A 694 7.58 31.75 -18.42
N ASN A 695 6.76 32.25 -17.47
CA ASN A 695 7.17 33.34 -16.58
C ASN A 695 8.35 33.00 -15.64
N ASP A 696 8.45 31.75 -15.19
CA ASP A 696 9.47 31.30 -14.23
C ASP A 696 10.60 30.48 -14.86
N LEU A 697 10.82 30.65 -16.16
CA LEU A 697 11.95 30.05 -16.84
C LEU A 697 13.28 30.57 -16.28
N LYS A 698 14.17 29.64 -15.94
CA LYS A 698 15.55 29.93 -15.50
C LYS A 698 16.51 29.51 -16.61
N VAL A 699 17.50 30.34 -16.87
CA VAL A 699 18.67 29.93 -17.70
C VAL A 699 19.56 29.08 -16.82
N VAL A 700 19.93 27.92 -17.30
CA VAL A 700 20.76 26.95 -16.57
C VAL A 700 22.14 26.89 -17.13
#